data_bb7e8e9e0e51a1bdeb24a34a4af41bab
#
_entry.id   bb7e8e9e0e51a1bdeb24a34a4af41bab
#
_cell.length_a   1.000
_cell.length_b   1.000
_cell.length_c   1.000
_cell.angle_alpha   90.00
_cell.angle_beta   90.00
_cell.angle_gamma   90.00
#
_symmetry.space_group_name_H-M   'P 1'
#
loop_
_entity.id
_entity.type
_entity.pdbx_description
1 polymer ?
#
loop_
_entity_poly.entity_id
_entity_poly.type
_entity_poly.pdbx_seq_one_letter_code
_entity_poly.pdbx_strand_id
1 'polypeptide(L)'
;MASKFGLAGGIPERRVRPIWDAVDSRQYKSALKLCTALLAKHPTSPYALALKALTLERMGKPDEALSVCLEAKELLYSNNIFHFDDLTLSTLQIVFQRLERLDLATSCYEYACTKYPNNLELMMGLFNCYVREYSYVKQQQTALRMYKTVGEERFLLWAVCSIQLQAYFSSGGEKLLAFAEALLKKHISSHSLHEPEALSLYVSILEQQAKYDAALEVLSGDLGSLMGREEDKLRLQVESRLASALLFVQKLQKNDSSDSVRGPHLANIEIERQHRLSGNSTKFMEALVNYFHRFGHLSCSSSDVEIYLHMLSGDEITELLDTISRSFDASSVSVKALGLTITTFKVQELLGTLLSKSTTDLQRIAKGMVETFYKNLPLSRDLDPQESMHGEELLSMASNILVQLFWRTRNLGYLLEAVLVLEFGLTVRKHVWQYKITLVHLYSYLGALPLAHRWYVSLEVKNILLESVSHHILPQMLSSPFLQQTASLVKDYLRFMDDHLKESADLTCLAYRHRTYSKVIEFVQFKNRLQRSMQYLAVKSDSVILSLKQKSESLEEVESVLENVNHGEGLVDLSSEDNMKHLTFNEDLEARPWWTPTTSVNFLSEPIDESSTPACFRAEVCKHKSTEKDGPKMRDAERKCLVPQLVYLSMHGCVSSLRETEPNGSVSDITVGEMKTLLEKYARTIGYSMDDALSMILGISSGKKSMKDFAPDIVSWMSFAVFINAMNLWSNESVIPRTDPSSPSSWEIVDSLVKICIEEHLTDANRILTCPGNKIPLLVQMVTEPISWHLIIIQSCMRVVAPQGKKKKKSGPSLRPNMPQLQGIQRSVQCLIETLR
;
A
#
# COMPACT_ATOMS: atom_id res chain seq x y z
N MET A 1 35.85 0.49 16.41
CA MET A 1 37.24 0.09 16.75
C MET A 1 38.19 1.17 16.31
N ALA A 2 38.93 1.76 17.22
CA ALA A 2 39.93 2.76 16.89
C ALA A 2 41.02 2.07 16.05
N SER A 3 41.32 2.60 14.87
CA SER A 3 42.42 2.09 14.04
C SER A 3 43.71 2.16 14.83
N LYS A 4 44.48 1.10 14.87
CA LYS A 4 45.73 0.96 15.66
C LYS A 4 46.81 2.00 15.31
N PHE A 5 46.56 2.92 14.39
CA PHE A 5 47.56 3.89 13.91
C PHE A 5 47.07 5.33 13.73
N GLY A 6 45.82 5.67 14.10
CA GLY A 6 45.31 7.04 13.91
C GLY A 6 45.37 7.56 12.46
N LEU A 7 45.36 6.65 11.47
CA LEU A 7 45.36 6.95 10.05
C LEU A 7 44.00 6.52 9.45
N ALA A 8 43.35 7.46 8.76
CA ALA A 8 42.13 7.22 8.00
C ALA A 8 42.42 7.34 6.50
N GLY A 9 42.36 6.25 5.74
CA GLY A 9 42.72 6.24 4.33
C GLY A 9 44.17 6.69 4.08
N GLY A 10 45.09 6.32 4.94
CA GLY A 10 46.51 6.76 4.88
C GLY A 10 46.77 8.20 5.34
N ILE A 11 45.73 8.91 5.78
CA ILE A 11 45.79 10.31 6.25
C ILE A 11 45.61 10.36 7.77
N PRO A 12 46.38 11.18 8.53
CA PRO A 12 46.17 11.34 9.98
C PRO A 12 44.71 11.76 10.31
N GLU A 13 44.09 11.05 11.21
CA GLU A 13 42.66 11.23 11.60
C GLU A 13 42.37 12.69 11.98
N ARG A 14 43.27 13.37 12.67
CA ARG A 14 43.16 14.79 13.03
C ARG A 14 42.92 15.74 11.85
N ARG A 15 43.26 15.33 10.62
CA ARG A 15 43.04 16.13 9.40
C ARG A 15 41.71 15.81 8.72
N VAL A 16 41.17 14.63 8.95
CA VAL A 16 39.94 14.12 8.36
C VAL A 16 38.73 14.43 9.22
N ARG A 17 38.88 14.31 10.56
CA ARG A 17 37.82 14.55 11.51
C ARG A 17 37.08 15.89 11.35
N PRO A 18 37.77 17.05 11.15
CA PRO A 18 37.08 18.31 10.91
C PRO A 18 36.19 18.33 9.67
N ILE A 19 36.47 17.46 8.65
CA ILE A 19 35.64 17.34 7.45
C ILE A 19 34.34 16.62 7.81
N TRP A 20 34.43 15.50 8.55
CA TRP A 20 33.25 14.77 9.03
C TRP A 20 32.39 15.66 9.96
N ASP A 21 33.02 16.34 10.91
CA ASP A 21 32.31 17.25 11.83
C ASP A 21 31.56 18.36 11.07
N ALA A 22 32.16 18.88 9.99
CA ALA A 22 31.53 19.89 9.12
C ALA A 22 30.40 19.29 8.26
N VAL A 23 30.53 18.07 7.79
CA VAL A 23 29.48 17.35 7.04
C VAL A 23 28.29 17.03 7.95
N ASP A 24 28.55 16.51 9.15
CA ASP A 24 27.53 16.17 10.15
C ASP A 24 26.79 17.41 10.65
N SER A 25 27.50 18.52 10.79
CA SER A 25 26.93 19.83 11.15
C SER A 25 26.25 20.55 9.98
N ARG A 26 26.13 19.90 8.81
CA ARG A 26 25.54 20.45 7.58
C ARG A 26 26.26 21.72 7.04
N GLN A 27 27.51 21.95 7.43
CA GLN A 27 28.35 23.07 6.98
C GLN A 27 29.11 22.69 5.70
N TYR A 28 28.39 22.30 4.67
CA TYR A 28 28.95 21.70 3.44
C TYR A 28 29.96 22.58 2.69
N LYS A 29 29.74 23.91 2.68
CA LYS A 29 30.69 24.86 2.07
C LYS A 29 32.04 24.87 2.82
N SER A 30 32.04 24.74 4.13
CA SER A 30 33.23 24.61 4.95
C SER A 30 33.90 23.26 4.73
N ALA A 31 33.13 22.16 4.74
CA ALA A 31 33.61 20.83 4.45
C ALA A 31 34.31 20.76 3.06
N LEU A 32 33.74 21.37 2.02
CA LEU A 32 34.32 21.39 0.69
C LEU A 32 35.65 22.14 0.65
N LYS A 33 35.79 23.27 1.36
CA LYS A 33 37.08 23.99 1.49
C LYS A 33 38.14 23.13 2.18
N LEU A 34 37.74 22.41 3.25
CA LEU A 34 38.64 21.49 3.95
C LEU A 34 39.08 20.32 3.08
N CYS A 35 38.14 19.73 2.31
CA CYS A 35 38.44 18.68 1.33
C CYS A 35 39.43 19.17 0.26
N THR A 36 39.22 20.38 -0.29
CA THR A 36 40.13 20.99 -1.27
C THR A 36 41.53 21.24 -0.70
N ALA A 37 41.61 21.72 0.55
CA ALA A 37 42.88 21.91 1.24
C ALA A 37 43.59 20.58 1.56
N LEU A 38 42.81 19.51 1.82
CA LEU A 38 43.32 18.16 2.02
C LEU A 38 43.87 17.58 0.72
N LEU A 39 43.16 17.73 -0.41
CA LEU A 39 43.56 17.29 -1.73
C LEU A 39 44.79 18.02 -2.23
N ALA A 40 44.98 19.32 -1.93
CA ALA A 40 46.22 20.06 -2.24
C ALA A 40 47.46 19.45 -1.57
N LYS A 41 47.27 18.75 -0.42
CA LYS A 41 48.37 18.06 0.28
C LYS A 41 48.51 16.59 -0.08
N HIS A 42 47.41 15.98 -0.51
CA HIS A 42 47.30 14.55 -0.85
C HIS A 42 46.53 14.40 -2.19
N PRO A 43 47.09 14.89 -3.33
CA PRO A 43 46.36 14.97 -4.59
C PRO A 43 45.93 13.62 -5.17
N THR A 44 46.62 12.54 -4.82
CA THR A 44 46.34 11.17 -5.30
C THR A 44 45.63 10.30 -4.27
N SER A 45 45.08 10.87 -3.19
CA SER A 45 44.38 10.10 -2.17
C SER A 45 42.95 9.79 -2.58
N PRO A 46 42.60 8.50 -2.80
CA PRO A 46 41.22 8.10 -3.09
C PRO A 46 40.25 8.46 -1.97
N TYR A 47 40.70 8.41 -0.71
CA TYR A 47 39.87 8.74 0.43
C TYR A 47 39.51 10.25 0.49
N ALA A 48 40.48 11.10 0.18
CA ALA A 48 40.22 12.55 0.13
C ALA A 48 39.24 12.91 -1.00
N LEU A 49 39.33 12.22 -2.14
CA LEU A 49 38.35 12.33 -3.23
C LEU A 49 36.95 11.81 -2.80
N ALA A 50 36.90 10.67 -2.11
CA ALA A 50 35.64 10.13 -1.61
C ALA A 50 34.93 11.12 -0.65
N LEU A 51 35.68 11.78 0.24
CA LEU A 51 35.15 12.83 1.15
C LEU A 51 34.67 14.05 0.39
N LYS A 52 35.38 14.47 -0.67
CA LYS A 52 34.96 15.58 -1.53
C LYS A 52 33.66 15.20 -2.25
N ALA A 53 33.59 14.00 -2.80
CA ALA A 53 32.37 13.49 -3.47
C ALA A 53 31.17 13.43 -2.52
N LEU A 54 31.37 12.92 -1.29
CA LEU A 54 30.33 12.93 -0.26
C LEU A 54 29.83 14.36 0.04
N THR A 55 30.74 15.29 0.14
CA THR A 55 30.40 16.70 0.39
C THR A 55 29.60 17.30 -0.77
N LEU A 56 29.99 17.03 -2.01
CA LEU A 56 29.30 17.50 -3.22
C LEU A 56 27.89 16.91 -3.33
N GLU A 57 27.74 15.60 -3.05
CA GLU A 57 26.42 14.95 -2.99
C GLU A 57 25.51 15.64 -1.98
N ARG A 58 26.03 15.89 -0.77
CA ARG A 58 25.29 16.61 0.29
C ARG A 58 24.93 18.06 -0.07
N MET A 59 25.64 18.67 -1.00
CA MET A 59 25.34 19.99 -1.55
C MET A 59 24.31 19.97 -2.68
N GLY A 60 23.81 18.79 -3.09
CA GLY A 60 22.86 18.63 -4.19
C GLY A 60 23.52 18.75 -5.58
N LYS A 61 24.79 18.33 -5.73
CA LYS A 61 25.56 18.34 -6.96
C LYS A 61 25.94 16.90 -7.38
N PRO A 62 24.96 16.09 -7.83
CA PRO A 62 25.15 14.67 -8.09
C PRO A 62 26.17 14.40 -9.21
N ASP A 63 26.15 15.17 -10.29
CA ASP A 63 27.05 14.95 -11.45
C ASP A 63 28.51 15.23 -11.10
N GLU A 64 28.77 16.33 -10.37
CA GLU A 64 30.12 16.65 -9.88
C GLU A 64 30.60 15.56 -8.88
N ALA A 65 29.71 15.08 -8.01
CA ALA A 65 30.02 14.02 -7.05
C ALA A 65 30.37 12.71 -7.76
N LEU A 66 29.57 12.31 -8.77
CA LEU A 66 29.83 11.11 -9.56
C LEU A 66 31.17 11.17 -10.28
N SER A 67 31.48 12.30 -10.92
CA SER A 67 32.77 12.49 -11.59
C SER A 67 33.97 12.31 -10.66
N VAL A 68 33.90 12.89 -9.45
CA VAL A 68 34.94 12.75 -8.41
C VAL A 68 35.02 11.32 -7.86
N CYS A 69 33.88 10.61 -7.73
CA CYS A 69 33.88 9.20 -7.34
C CYS A 69 34.54 8.29 -8.39
N LEU A 70 34.29 8.55 -9.67
CA LEU A 70 34.91 7.79 -10.76
C LEU A 70 36.44 8.04 -10.80
N GLU A 71 36.92 9.27 -10.59
CA GLU A 71 38.32 9.59 -10.43
C GLU A 71 38.95 8.80 -9.24
N ALA A 72 38.25 8.76 -8.10
CA ALA A 72 38.72 7.99 -6.94
C ALA A 72 38.79 6.48 -7.24
N LYS A 73 37.81 5.95 -7.98
CA LYS A 73 37.79 4.55 -8.42
C LYS A 73 38.95 4.22 -9.34
N GLU A 74 39.25 5.07 -10.33
CA GLU A 74 40.38 4.88 -11.25
C GLU A 74 41.72 4.88 -10.50
N LEU A 75 41.91 5.78 -9.55
CA LEU A 75 43.09 5.80 -8.70
C LEU A 75 43.25 4.52 -7.84
N LEU A 76 42.15 3.98 -7.32
CA LEU A 76 42.16 2.71 -6.59
C LEU A 76 42.57 1.54 -7.50
N TYR A 77 42.21 1.56 -8.78
CA TYR A 77 42.54 0.50 -9.73
C TYR A 77 43.93 0.60 -10.32
N SER A 78 44.43 1.82 -10.54
CA SER A 78 45.74 2.09 -11.22
C SER A 78 46.93 1.97 -10.29
N ASN A 79 46.79 2.21 -8.98
CA ASN A 79 47.90 2.26 -8.05
C ASN A 79 48.07 0.97 -7.23
N ASN A 80 49.11 0.21 -7.51
CA ASN A 80 49.51 -0.95 -6.67
C ASN A 80 50.05 -0.57 -5.27
N ILE A 81 50.15 0.74 -4.97
CA ILE A 81 50.78 1.28 -3.74
C ILE A 81 49.74 1.53 -2.63
N PHE A 82 48.49 1.71 -2.97
CA PHE A 82 47.44 1.96 -1.98
C PHE A 82 46.87 0.62 -1.50
N HIS A 83 46.98 0.34 -0.23
CA HIS A 83 46.19 -0.72 0.40
C HIS A 83 44.71 -0.33 0.29
N PHE A 84 43.88 -1.25 -0.17
CA PHE A 84 42.43 -1.07 -0.11
C PHE A 84 42.03 -0.96 1.36
N ASP A 85 41.60 0.22 1.74
CA ASP A 85 41.14 0.55 3.06
C ASP A 85 39.60 0.52 3.05
N ASP A 86 39.01 -0.25 3.98
CA ASP A 86 37.57 -0.37 4.13
C ASP A 86 36.90 1.01 4.32
N LEU A 87 37.57 1.94 4.98
CA LEU A 87 37.06 3.29 5.19
C LEU A 87 36.89 4.09 3.87
N THR A 88 37.80 3.95 2.92
CA THR A 88 37.70 4.55 1.59
C THR A 88 36.56 3.91 0.80
N LEU A 89 36.50 2.57 0.79
CA LEU A 89 35.46 1.85 0.07
C LEU A 89 34.07 2.10 0.66
N SER A 90 33.91 2.13 1.98
CA SER A 90 32.65 2.43 2.65
C SER A 90 32.19 3.87 2.41
N THR A 91 33.12 4.84 2.35
CA THR A 91 32.79 6.22 2.00
C THR A 91 32.30 6.34 0.55
N LEU A 92 33.00 5.71 -0.40
CA LEU A 92 32.55 5.64 -1.80
C LEU A 92 31.21 4.94 -1.94
N GLN A 93 31.00 3.85 -1.20
CA GLN A 93 29.72 3.15 -1.21
C GLN A 93 28.55 4.03 -0.77
N ILE A 94 28.72 4.84 0.29
CA ILE A 94 27.68 5.80 0.74
C ILE A 94 27.32 6.76 -0.38
N VAL A 95 28.31 7.28 -1.11
CA VAL A 95 28.06 8.23 -2.21
C VAL A 95 27.41 7.52 -3.40
N PHE A 96 27.94 6.38 -3.85
CA PHE A 96 27.35 5.62 -4.95
C PHE A 96 25.93 5.15 -4.66
N GLN A 97 25.64 4.73 -3.44
CA GLN A 97 24.28 4.35 -3.02
C GLN A 97 23.30 5.51 -3.15
N ARG A 98 23.70 6.73 -2.76
CA ARG A 98 22.87 7.93 -2.88
C ARG A 98 22.70 8.43 -4.31
N LEU A 99 23.69 8.14 -5.15
CA LEU A 99 23.65 8.40 -6.59
C LEU A 99 22.93 7.27 -7.38
N GLU A 100 22.37 6.30 -6.69
CA GLU A 100 21.69 5.12 -7.27
C GLU A 100 22.60 4.28 -8.20
N ARG A 101 23.92 4.28 -7.93
CA ARG A 101 24.96 3.57 -8.66
C ARG A 101 25.63 2.52 -7.79
N LEU A 102 24.82 1.62 -7.18
CA LEU A 102 25.31 0.50 -6.37
C LEU A 102 26.27 -0.42 -7.14
N ASP A 103 26.04 -0.59 -8.44
CA ASP A 103 26.89 -1.34 -9.36
C ASP A 103 28.38 -0.94 -9.27
N LEU A 104 28.64 0.35 -9.17
CA LEU A 104 29.99 0.88 -9.05
C LEU A 104 30.60 0.58 -7.68
N ALA A 105 29.83 0.68 -6.61
CA ALA A 105 30.28 0.31 -5.27
C ALA A 105 30.65 -1.18 -5.20
N THR A 106 29.77 -2.05 -5.70
CA THR A 106 30.00 -3.49 -5.75
C THR A 106 31.27 -3.83 -6.55
N SER A 107 31.46 -3.22 -7.72
CA SER A 107 32.67 -3.46 -8.54
C SER A 107 33.96 -3.08 -7.80
N CYS A 108 33.94 -2.03 -6.96
CA CYS A 108 35.10 -1.67 -6.15
C CYS A 108 35.42 -2.74 -5.10
N TYR A 109 34.40 -3.25 -4.40
CA TYR A 109 34.60 -4.33 -3.41
C TYR A 109 34.96 -5.67 -4.06
N GLU A 110 34.39 -6.02 -5.22
CA GLU A 110 34.77 -7.23 -5.98
C GLU A 110 36.25 -7.18 -6.37
N TYR A 111 36.71 -6.05 -6.89
CA TYR A 111 38.12 -5.85 -7.25
C TYR A 111 39.03 -5.94 -6.01
N ALA A 112 38.64 -5.32 -4.89
CA ALA A 112 39.39 -5.40 -3.64
C ALA A 112 39.51 -6.84 -3.11
N CYS A 113 38.41 -7.59 -3.14
CA CYS A 113 38.36 -9.00 -2.72
C CYS A 113 39.12 -9.95 -3.67
N THR A 114 39.32 -9.54 -4.93
CA THR A 114 40.20 -10.28 -5.88
C THR A 114 41.67 -10.12 -5.50
N LYS A 115 42.08 -8.90 -5.12
CA LYS A 115 43.46 -8.65 -4.66
C LYS A 115 43.78 -9.22 -3.27
N TYR A 116 42.80 -9.16 -2.36
CA TYR A 116 42.95 -9.58 -0.96
C TYR A 116 41.89 -10.63 -0.60
N PRO A 117 42.04 -11.88 -1.12
CA PRO A 117 40.98 -12.88 -1.08
C PRO A 117 40.60 -13.37 0.33
N ASN A 118 41.48 -13.19 1.32
CA ASN A 118 41.26 -13.64 2.71
C ASN A 118 41.00 -12.46 3.68
N ASN A 119 40.82 -11.25 3.18
CA ASN A 119 40.51 -10.10 4.04
C ASN A 119 39.03 -10.13 4.41
N LEU A 120 38.73 -10.42 5.69
CA LEU A 120 37.37 -10.54 6.21
C LEU A 120 36.58 -9.22 6.10
N GLU A 121 37.20 -8.08 6.40
CA GLU A 121 36.54 -6.76 6.36
C GLU A 121 36.06 -6.43 4.94
N LEU A 122 36.90 -6.68 3.94
CA LEU A 122 36.53 -6.48 2.54
C LEU A 122 35.44 -7.46 2.09
N MET A 123 35.48 -8.73 2.53
CA MET A 123 34.42 -9.69 2.23
C MET A 123 33.09 -9.31 2.89
N MET A 124 33.10 -8.77 4.11
CA MET A 124 31.92 -8.24 4.79
C MET A 124 31.35 -7.03 4.05
N GLY A 125 32.21 -6.11 3.60
CA GLY A 125 31.82 -4.97 2.76
C GLY A 125 31.16 -5.43 1.45
N LEU A 126 31.76 -6.42 0.77
CA LEU A 126 31.21 -7.01 -0.44
C LEU A 126 29.86 -7.70 -0.18
N PHE A 127 29.75 -8.47 0.90
CA PHE A 127 28.49 -9.09 1.31
C PHE A 127 27.38 -8.02 1.50
N ASN A 128 27.69 -6.93 2.17
CA ASN A 128 26.76 -5.81 2.36
C ASN A 128 26.34 -5.15 1.04
N CYS A 129 27.24 -5.05 0.05
CA CYS A 129 26.88 -4.61 -1.30
C CYS A 129 25.88 -5.57 -1.96
N TYR A 130 26.11 -6.88 -1.88
CA TYR A 130 25.19 -7.87 -2.41
C TYR A 130 23.83 -7.91 -1.67
N VAL A 131 23.82 -7.58 -0.37
CA VAL A 131 22.55 -7.41 0.38
C VAL A 131 21.76 -6.23 -0.19
N ARG A 132 22.42 -5.10 -0.48
CA ARG A 132 21.78 -3.93 -1.08
C ARG A 132 21.29 -4.15 -2.51
N GLU A 133 21.97 -5.01 -3.27
CA GLU A 133 21.54 -5.42 -4.60
C GLU A 133 20.53 -6.58 -4.61
N TYR A 134 20.18 -7.12 -3.44
CA TYR A 134 19.32 -8.32 -3.32
C TYR A 134 19.83 -9.52 -4.13
N SER A 135 21.15 -9.63 -4.31
CA SER A 135 21.81 -10.71 -5.06
C SER A 135 22.07 -11.92 -4.16
N TYR A 136 21.02 -12.68 -3.86
CA TYR A 136 21.05 -13.76 -2.85
C TYR A 136 22.07 -14.86 -3.13
N VAL A 137 22.30 -15.20 -4.41
CA VAL A 137 23.31 -16.21 -4.81
C VAL A 137 24.73 -15.74 -4.46
N LYS A 138 25.04 -14.47 -4.78
CA LYS A 138 26.35 -13.89 -4.47
C LYS A 138 26.53 -13.69 -2.95
N GLN A 139 25.46 -13.36 -2.22
CA GLN A 139 25.45 -13.31 -0.75
C GLN A 139 25.82 -14.69 -0.17
N GLN A 140 25.14 -15.75 -0.60
CA GLN A 140 25.43 -17.14 -0.17
C GLN A 140 26.89 -17.51 -0.42
N GLN A 141 27.40 -17.28 -1.63
CA GLN A 141 28.76 -17.63 -2.00
C GLN A 141 29.78 -16.89 -1.15
N THR A 142 29.59 -15.60 -0.91
CA THR A 142 30.47 -14.76 -0.10
C THR A 142 30.42 -15.18 1.37
N ALA A 143 29.24 -15.44 1.92
CA ALA A 143 29.07 -15.92 3.30
C ALA A 143 29.74 -17.28 3.54
N LEU A 144 29.57 -18.25 2.61
CA LEU A 144 30.26 -19.55 2.70
C LEU A 144 31.78 -19.42 2.60
N ARG A 145 32.28 -18.46 1.81
CA ARG A 145 33.71 -18.17 1.73
C ARG A 145 34.22 -17.60 3.04
N MET A 146 33.51 -16.66 3.67
CA MET A 146 33.84 -16.13 5.00
C MET A 146 33.85 -17.27 6.06
N TYR A 147 32.83 -18.14 6.04
CA TYR A 147 32.75 -19.27 6.95
C TYR A 147 33.94 -20.23 6.80
N LYS A 148 34.35 -20.53 5.57
CA LYS A 148 35.55 -21.38 5.31
C LYS A 148 36.86 -20.73 5.78
N THR A 149 36.93 -19.39 5.76
CA THR A 149 38.15 -18.65 6.13
C THR A 149 38.30 -18.51 7.64
N VAL A 150 37.20 -18.28 8.37
CA VAL A 150 37.23 -17.92 9.80
C VAL A 150 36.60 -19.00 10.69
N GLY A 151 35.67 -19.81 10.17
CA GLY A 151 34.97 -20.85 10.94
C GLY A 151 33.86 -20.34 11.87
N GLU A 152 33.55 -19.06 11.86
CA GLU A 152 32.49 -18.51 12.72
C GLU A 152 31.08 -18.89 12.25
N GLU A 153 30.25 -19.39 13.17
CA GLU A 153 28.85 -19.82 12.93
C GLU A 153 28.01 -18.75 12.24
N ARG A 154 28.16 -17.47 12.60
CA ARG A 154 27.38 -16.38 12.00
C ARG A 154 27.41 -16.34 10.47
N PHE A 155 28.56 -16.66 9.86
CA PHE A 155 28.68 -16.63 8.40
C PHE A 155 28.00 -17.82 7.73
N LEU A 156 27.94 -18.97 8.41
CA LEU A 156 27.09 -20.08 7.96
C LEU A 156 25.62 -19.68 7.98
N LEU A 157 25.17 -19.05 9.06
CA LEU A 157 23.79 -18.60 9.20
C LEU A 157 23.43 -17.50 8.16
N TRP A 158 24.38 -16.61 7.83
CA TRP A 158 24.20 -15.67 6.72
C TRP A 158 23.99 -16.37 5.37
N ALA A 159 24.75 -17.43 5.12
CA ALA A 159 24.56 -18.23 3.91
C ALA A 159 23.21 -18.94 3.91
N VAL A 160 22.80 -19.50 5.05
CA VAL A 160 21.49 -20.17 5.21
C VAL A 160 20.33 -19.19 4.98
N CYS A 161 20.37 -17.99 5.56
CA CYS A 161 19.39 -16.94 5.28
C CYS A 161 19.32 -16.60 3.79
N SER A 162 20.49 -16.44 3.14
CA SER A 162 20.54 -16.15 1.71
C SER A 162 19.94 -17.28 0.87
N ILE A 163 20.12 -18.55 1.27
CA ILE A 163 19.49 -19.70 0.60
C ILE A 163 17.99 -19.72 0.82
N GLN A 164 17.51 -19.42 2.03
CA GLN A 164 16.09 -19.32 2.34
C GLN A 164 15.41 -18.21 1.52
N LEU A 165 16.08 -17.06 1.36
CA LEU A 165 15.59 -15.97 0.50
C LEU A 165 15.56 -16.39 -0.98
N GLN A 166 16.59 -17.13 -1.47
CA GLN A 166 16.55 -17.70 -2.82
C GLN A 166 15.35 -18.64 -2.99
N ALA A 167 15.10 -19.50 -2.02
CA ALA A 167 13.96 -20.43 -2.05
C ALA A 167 12.62 -19.71 -2.09
N TYR A 168 12.50 -18.61 -1.36
CA TYR A 168 11.27 -17.81 -1.33
C TYR A 168 10.94 -17.15 -2.68
N PHE A 169 11.97 -16.69 -3.41
CA PHE A 169 11.79 -15.95 -4.68
C PHE A 169 11.95 -16.84 -5.94
N SER A 170 12.25 -18.13 -5.79
CA SER A 170 12.48 -19.04 -6.93
C SER A 170 11.36 -20.08 -7.04
N SER A 171 10.88 -20.30 -8.26
CA SER A 171 10.06 -21.48 -8.54
C SER A 171 10.89 -22.75 -8.32
N GLY A 172 10.48 -23.64 -7.39
CA GLY A 172 11.22 -24.86 -7.04
C GLY A 172 12.18 -24.72 -5.86
N GLY A 173 11.91 -23.81 -4.95
CA GLY A 173 12.71 -23.54 -3.75
C GLY A 173 12.91 -24.72 -2.78
N GLU A 174 12.12 -25.82 -2.89
CA GLU A 174 12.23 -27.00 -1.99
C GLU A 174 13.63 -27.60 -1.94
N LYS A 175 14.32 -27.68 -3.09
CA LYS A 175 15.70 -28.21 -3.15
C LYS A 175 16.69 -27.31 -2.43
N LEU A 176 16.46 -26.00 -2.46
CA LEU A 176 17.29 -25.01 -1.75
C LEU A 176 17.07 -25.11 -0.24
N LEU A 177 15.83 -25.27 0.21
CA LEU A 177 15.52 -25.47 1.63
C LEU A 177 16.13 -26.78 2.15
N ALA A 178 16.07 -27.87 1.38
CA ALA A 178 16.74 -29.13 1.73
C ALA A 178 18.27 -28.98 1.83
N PHE A 179 18.87 -28.17 0.97
CA PHE A 179 20.30 -27.86 1.05
C PHE A 179 20.64 -27.02 2.30
N ALA A 180 19.83 -26.01 2.63
CA ALA A 180 19.97 -25.22 3.84
C ALA A 180 19.88 -26.10 5.11
N GLU A 181 18.90 -26.99 5.17
CA GLU A 181 18.73 -27.98 6.23
C GLU A 181 19.96 -28.87 6.38
N ALA A 182 20.48 -29.40 5.26
CA ALA A 182 21.67 -30.25 5.28
C ALA A 182 22.92 -29.53 5.81
N LEU A 183 23.10 -28.25 5.47
CA LEU A 183 24.18 -27.42 5.99
C LEU A 183 24.08 -27.25 7.51
N LEU A 184 22.89 -26.96 8.02
CA LEU A 184 22.65 -26.80 9.46
C LEU A 184 22.81 -28.14 10.20
N LYS A 185 22.26 -29.24 9.71
CA LYS A 185 22.43 -30.57 10.29
C LYS A 185 23.91 -30.96 10.39
N LYS A 186 24.69 -30.72 9.35
CA LYS A 186 26.13 -30.97 9.35
C LYS A 186 26.84 -30.11 10.41
N HIS A 187 26.44 -28.85 10.56
CA HIS A 187 27.03 -27.99 11.60
C HIS A 187 26.66 -28.48 13.01
N ILE A 188 25.38 -28.77 13.26
CA ILE A 188 24.87 -29.26 14.54
C ILE A 188 25.49 -30.58 14.95
N SER A 189 25.82 -31.48 13.99
CA SER A 189 26.49 -32.75 14.29
C SER A 189 27.91 -32.58 14.81
N SER A 190 28.56 -31.46 14.50
CA SER A 190 29.94 -31.15 14.91
C SER A 190 30.05 -30.07 15.98
N HIS A 191 29.10 -29.17 16.02
CA HIS A 191 29.06 -28.00 16.90
C HIS A 191 27.59 -27.76 17.31
N SER A 192 27.31 -27.44 18.57
CA SER A 192 25.95 -27.08 19.00
C SER A 192 25.62 -25.66 18.55
N LEU A 193 24.32 -25.40 18.26
CA LEU A 193 23.83 -24.01 18.10
C LEU A 193 23.85 -23.31 19.46
N HIS A 194 24.24 -22.04 19.46
CA HIS A 194 24.40 -21.26 20.70
C HIS A 194 23.37 -20.12 20.84
N GLU A 195 22.65 -19.77 19.78
CA GLU A 195 21.78 -18.62 19.75
C GLU A 195 20.32 -19.01 19.47
N PRO A 196 19.33 -18.41 20.19
CA PRO A 196 17.92 -18.67 19.95
C PRO A 196 17.47 -18.37 18.50
N GLU A 197 18.01 -17.32 17.90
CA GLU A 197 17.71 -16.94 16.51
C GLU A 197 18.20 -17.97 15.48
N ALA A 198 19.33 -18.64 15.75
CA ALA A 198 19.83 -19.72 14.91
C ALA A 198 18.89 -20.93 14.93
N LEU A 199 18.36 -21.25 16.12
CA LEU A 199 17.36 -22.31 16.26
C LEU A 199 16.03 -21.93 15.61
N SER A 200 15.56 -20.68 15.77
CA SER A 200 14.37 -20.16 15.09
C SER A 200 14.50 -20.27 13.57
N LEU A 201 15.66 -19.92 13.03
CA LEU A 201 15.96 -20.08 11.60
C LEU A 201 15.87 -21.54 11.15
N TYR A 202 16.42 -22.46 11.93
CA TYR A 202 16.37 -23.89 11.61
C TYR A 202 14.95 -24.44 11.66
N VAL A 203 14.18 -24.12 12.69
CA VAL A 203 12.77 -24.51 12.80
C VAL A 203 11.94 -23.94 11.64
N SER A 204 12.13 -22.67 11.29
CA SER A 204 11.48 -22.04 10.14
C SER A 204 11.73 -22.77 8.81
N ILE A 205 12.96 -23.25 8.59
CA ILE A 205 13.30 -24.03 7.38
C ILE A 205 12.59 -25.39 7.37
N LEU A 206 12.46 -26.04 8.53
CA LEU A 206 11.73 -27.31 8.65
C LEU A 206 10.24 -27.12 8.42
N GLU A 207 9.65 -26.07 8.98
CA GLU A 207 8.23 -25.72 8.78
C GLU A 207 7.92 -25.40 7.32
N GLN A 208 8.77 -24.64 6.63
CA GLN A 208 8.60 -24.34 5.21
C GLN A 208 8.63 -25.58 4.33
N GLN A 209 9.25 -26.66 4.81
CA GLN A 209 9.23 -27.98 4.17
C GLN A 209 8.10 -28.90 4.68
N ALA A 210 7.17 -28.40 5.51
CA ALA A 210 6.13 -29.17 6.19
C ALA A 210 6.66 -30.35 7.03
N LYS A 211 7.90 -30.26 7.51
CA LYS A 211 8.55 -31.29 8.36
C LYS A 211 8.28 -31.00 9.85
N TYR A 212 7.01 -30.92 10.23
CA TYR A 212 6.59 -30.55 11.59
C TYR A 212 7.09 -31.53 12.66
N ASP A 213 7.13 -32.85 12.38
CA ASP A 213 7.66 -33.86 13.29
C ASP A 213 9.13 -33.62 13.60
N ALA A 214 9.94 -33.33 12.57
CA ALA A 214 11.37 -33.06 12.75
C ALA A 214 11.59 -31.75 13.53
N ALA A 215 10.78 -30.71 13.26
CA ALA A 215 10.82 -29.47 14.03
C ALA A 215 10.46 -29.69 15.50
N LEU A 216 9.45 -30.52 15.78
CA LEU A 216 9.04 -30.88 17.14
C LEU A 216 10.13 -31.68 17.85
N GLU A 217 10.80 -32.62 17.19
CA GLU A 217 11.92 -33.36 17.75
C GLU A 217 13.08 -32.43 18.13
N VAL A 218 13.43 -31.48 17.28
CA VAL A 218 14.47 -30.48 17.57
C VAL A 218 14.11 -29.63 18.78
N LEU A 219 12.84 -29.14 18.87
CA LEU A 219 12.37 -28.33 20.00
C LEU A 219 12.20 -29.13 21.30
N SER A 220 11.99 -30.44 21.21
CA SER A 220 11.86 -31.33 22.38
C SER A 220 13.21 -31.87 22.86
N GLY A 221 14.27 -31.78 22.06
CA GLY A 221 15.65 -32.16 22.40
C GLY A 221 16.40 -31.07 23.16
N ASP A 222 17.68 -31.29 23.35
CA ASP A 222 18.60 -30.40 24.09
C ASP A 222 18.64 -28.98 23.50
N LEU A 223 18.55 -28.87 22.17
CA LEU A 223 18.51 -27.57 21.47
C LEU A 223 17.26 -26.73 21.82
N GLY A 224 16.14 -27.39 22.10
CA GLY A 224 14.90 -26.71 22.43
C GLY A 224 14.96 -25.86 23.71
N SER A 225 15.88 -26.14 24.60
CA SER A 225 16.11 -25.34 25.82
C SER A 225 16.54 -23.90 25.51
N LEU A 226 17.10 -23.64 24.32
CA LEU A 226 17.50 -22.30 23.89
C LEU A 226 16.31 -21.37 23.66
N MET A 227 15.17 -21.88 23.21
CA MET A 227 14.00 -21.05 22.90
C MET A 227 13.07 -20.82 24.08
N GLY A 228 12.97 -21.79 25.01
CA GLY A 228 12.14 -21.67 26.22
C GLY A 228 10.63 -21.46 25.99
N ARG A 229 10.12 -21.66 24.76
CA ARG A 229 8.74 -21.37 24.37
C ARG A 229 7.91 -22.65 24.25
N GLU A 230 7.10 -22.94 25.27
CA GLU A 230 6.12 -24.04 25.21
C GLU A 230 5.03 -23.83 24.16
N GLU A 231 4.73 -22.58 23.77
CA GLU A 231 3.74 -22.23 22.76
C GLU A 231 4.12 -22.72 21.35
N ASP A 232 5.38 -22.60 20.96
CA ASP A 232 5.86 -23.10 19.67
C ASP A 232 5.79 -24.63 19.59
N LYS A 233 6.08 -25.31 20.69
CA LYS A 233 5.91 -26.78 20.79
C LYS A 233 4.44 -27.18 20.68
N LEU A 234 3.55 -26.44 21.32
CA LEU A 234 2.12 -26.69 21.26
C LEU A 234 1.57 -26.52 19.84
N ARG A 235 1.95 -25.42 19.16
CA ARG A 235 1.55 -25.17 17.78
C ARG A 235 1.98 -26.31 16.85
N LEU A 236 3.24 -26.71 16.90
CA LEU A 236 3.77 -27.80 16.09
C LEU A 236 3.14 -29.15 16.41
N GLN A 237 2.77 -29.40 17.65
CA GLN A 237 2.06 -30.63 18.03
C GLN A 237 0.65 -30.68 17.46
N VAL A 238 -0.07 -29.53 17.42
CA VAL A 238 -1.38 -29.43 16.78
C VAL A 238 -1.29 -29.69 15.28
N GLU A 239 -0.25 -29.17 14.64
CA GLU A 239 -0.01 -29.36 13.20
C GLU A 239 0.39 -30.82 12.84
N SER A 240 1.20 -31.48 13.68
CA SER A 240 1.81 -32.77 13.34
C SER A 240 1.07 -33.98 13.92
N ARG A 241 0.57 -33.90 15.14
CA ARG A 241 0.05 -35.06 15.92
C ARG A 241 -1.16 -34.70 16.78
N LEU A 242 -2.31 -34.61 16.16
CA LEU A 242 -3.56 -34.20 16.82
C LEU A 242 -3.86 -34.94 18.13
N ALA A 243 -3.67 -36.26 18.15
CA ALA A 243 -3.93 -37.09 19.35
C ALA A 243 -2.99 -36.78 20.53
N SER A 244 -1.69 -36.55 20.26
CA SER A 244 -0.74 -36.18 21.31
C SER A 244 -0.84 -34.73 21.73
N ALA A 245 -1.30 -33.86 20.83
CA ALA A 245 -1.58 -32.46 21.13
C ALA A 245 -2.69 -32.32 22.18
N LEU A 246 -3.77 -33.12 22.08
CA LEU A 246 -4.84 -33.11 23.06
C LEU A 246 -4.36 -33.43 24.48
N LEU A 247 -3.54 -34.48 24.65
CA LEU A 247 -2.97 -34.84 25.94
C LEU A 247 -2.05 -33.73 26.50
N PHE A 248 -1.26 -33.11 25.65
CA PHE A 248 -0.39 -32.00 26.02
C PHE A 248 -1.17 -30.76 26.47
N VAL A 249 -2.22 -30.39 25.72
CA VAL A 249 -3.13 -29.31 26.07
C VAL A 249 -3.80 -29.55 27.42
N GLN A 250 -4.33 -30.77 27.68
CA GLN A 250 -4.92 -31.13 28.96
C GLN A 250 -3.93 -31.03 30.10
N LYS A 251 -2.66 -31.39 29.89
CA LYS A 251 -1.60 -31.25 30.88
C LYS A 251 -1.30 -29.78 31.17
N LEU A 252 -1.21 -28.93 30.14
CA LEU A 252 -0.99 -27.49 30.31
C LEU A 252 -2.16 -26.82 31.04
N GLN A 253 -3.38 -27.17 30.69
CA GLN A 253 -4.59 -26.66 31.37
C GLN A 253 -4.68 -27.04 32.83
N LYS A 254 -4.23 -28.25 33.20
CA LYS A 254 -4.19 -28.70 34.61
C LYS A 254 -3.10 -28.01 35.44
N ASN A 255 -2.01 -27.63 34.81
CA ASN A 255 -0.89 -26.94 35.46
C ASN A 255 -1.08 -25.42 35.55
N ASP A 256 -2.04 -24.87 34.82
CA ASP A 256 -2.35 -23.44 34.84
C ASP A 256 -3.24 -23.12 36.05
N SER A 257 -2.59 -22.70 37.13
CA SER A 257 -3.28 -22.22 38.36
C SER A 257 -3.72 -20.75 38.23
N SER A 258 -3.23 -20.02 37.22
CA SER A 258 -3.60 -18.65 36.91
C SER A 258 -4.46 -18.62 35.64
N ASP A 259 -5.64 -18.04 35.69
CA ASP A 259 -6.57 -17.84 34.56
C ASP A 259 -6.02 -16.93 33.42
N SER A 260 -4.70 -16.87 33.29
CA SER A 260 -4.04 -15.85 32.45
C SER A 260 -3.57 -16.34 31.07
N VAL A 261 -3.45 -17.65 30.85
CA VAL A 261 -2.87 -18.20 29.62
C VAL A 261 -3.95 -18.73 28.67
N ARG A 262 -4.16 -18.04 27.55
CA ARG A 262 -5.19 -18.36 26.56
C ARG A 262 -4.80 -19.49 25.59
N GLY A 263 -3.50 -19.60 25.27
CA GLY A 263 -2.96 -20.49 24.24
C GLY A 263 -3.48 -21.94 24.32
N PRO A 264 -3.41 -22.62 25.47
CA PRO A 264 -3.91 -24.00 25.62
C PRO A 264 -5.41 -24.15 25.35
N HIS A 265 -6.22 -23.14 25.68
CA HIS A 265 -7.67 -23.16 25.42
C HIS A 265 -7.99 -22.97 23.94
N LEU A 266 -7.30 -22.06 23.25
CA LEU A 266 -7.41 -21.89 21.81
C LEU A 266 -6.94 -23.13 21.04
N ALA A 267 -5.86 -23.74 21.48
CA ALA A 267 -5.38 -25.01 20.91
C ALA A 267 -6.42 -26.14 21.08
N ASN A 268 -7.11 -26.18 22.22
CA ASN A 268 -8.22 -27.13 22.42
C ASN A 268 -9.38 -26.90 21.44
N ILE A 269 -9.79 -25.65 21.21
CA ILE A 269 -10.80 -25.32 20.21
C ILE A 269 -10.35 -25.75 18.81
N GLU A 270 -9.09 -25.51 18.44
CA GLU A 270 -8.55 -25.91 17.14
C GLU A 270 -8.53 -27.42 16.95
N ILE A 271 -8.14 -28.18 17.97
CA ILE A 271 -8.17 -29.65 17.94
C ILE A 271 -9.59 -30.17 17.73
N GLU A 272 -10.57 -29.63 18.47
CA GLU A 272 -11.98 -30.02 18.32
C GLU A 272 -12.54 -29.60 16.96
N ARG A 273 -12.07 -28.48 16.40
CA ARG A 273 -12.39 -28.06 15.03
C ARG A 273 -11.92 -29.09 13.99
N GLN A 274 -10.70 -29.58 14.13
CA GLN A 274 -10.14 -30.59 13.22
C GLN A 274 -10.86 -31.93 13.35
N HIS A 275 -11.22 -32.35 14.58
CA HIS A 275 -12.05 -33.55 14.83
C HIS A 275 -13.42 -33.41 14.14
N ARG A 276 -14.07 -32.24 14.24
CA ARG A 276 -15.35 -31.96 13.59
C ARG A 276 -15.24 -32.06 12.06
N LEU A 277 -14.18 -31.50 11.47
CA LEU A 277 -13.93 -31.60 10.02
C LEU A 277 -13.68 -33.05 9.56
N SER A 278 -13.10 -33.88 10.42
CA SER A 278 -12.86 -35.31 10.15
C SER A 278 -14.09 -36.19 10.39
N GLY A 279 -15.26 -35.62 10.76
CA GLY A 279 -16.48 -36.34 11.01
C GLY A 279 -16.53 -37.09 12.35
N ASN A 280 -15.61 -36.82 13.27
CA ASN A 280 -15.56 -37.43 14.59
C ASN A 280 -16.52 -36.72 15.58
N SER A 281 -16.93 -37.43 16.63
CA SER A 281 -17.67 -36.80 17.76
C SER A 281 -16.82 -35.70 18.39
N THR A 282 -17.38 -34.51 18.55
CA THR A 282 -16.63 -33.34 19.01
C THR A 282 -17.23 -32.70 20.25
N LYS A 283 -16.35 -32.14 21.06
CA LYS A 283 -16.71 -31.25 22.16
C LYS A 283 -16.52 -29.78 21.80
N PHE A 284 -16.66 -29.45 20.51
CA PHE A 284 -16.36 -28.15 19.97
C PHE A 284 -17.15 -27.02 20.65
N MET A 285 -18.46 -27.19 20.83
CA MET A 285 -19.30 -26.22 21.55
C MET A 285 -18.89 -26.07 23.01
N GLU A 286 -18.57 -27.19 23.68
CA GLU A 286 -18.11 -27.16 25.07
C GLU A 286 -16.78 -26.39 25.20
N ALA A 287 -15.85 -26.58 24.26
CA ALA A 287 -14.58 -25.88 24.24
C ALA A 287 -14.76 -24.37 24.02
N LEU A 288 -15.67 -23.97 23.09
CA LEU A 288 -15.99 -22.55 22.86
C LEU A 288 -16.64 -21.90 24.09
N VAL A 289 -17.62 -22.53 24.68
CA VAL A 289 -18.32 -22.03 25.86
C VAL A 289 -17.34 -21.87 27.03
N ASN A 290 -16.47 -22.88 27.27
CA ASN A 290 -15.45 -22.82 28.31
C ASN A 290 -14.46 -21.66 28.07
N TYR A 291 -14.12 -21.39 26.81
CA TYR A 291 -13.27 -20.24 26.46
C TYR A 291 -13.96 -18.92 26.82
N PHE A 292 -15.22 -18.73 26.44
CA PHE A 292 -15.94 -17.50 26.75
C PHE A 292 -16.16 -17.31 28.25
N HIS A 293 -16.40 -18.35 29.02
CA HIS A 293 -16.52 -18.25 30.47
C HIS A 293 -15.26 -17.75 31.17
N ARG A 294 -14.09 -18.15 30.62
CA ARG A 294 -12.79 -17.74 31.18
C ARG A 294 -12.32 -16.39 30.65
N PHE A 295 -12.35 -16.22 29.37
CA PHE A 295 -11.68 -15.12 28.65
C PHE A 295 -12.63 -14.14 27.95
N GLY A 296 -13.93 -14.39 27.94
CA GLY A 296 -14.92 -13.56 27.24
C GLY A 296 -14.94 -12.10 27.66
N HIS A 297 -14.42 -11.76 28.86
CA HIS A 297 -14.29 -10.38 29.30
C HIS A 297 -13.10 -9.61 28.69
N LEU A 298 -12.20 -10.29 28.01
CA LEU A 298 -11.02 -9.68 27.37
C LEU A 298 -11.38 -9.11 26.00
N SER A 299 -10.80 -8.00 25.64
CA SER A 299 -11.04 -7.32 24.35
C SER A 299 -10.68 -8.17 23.11
N CYS A 300 -9.68 -9.05 23.25
CA CYS A 300 -9.23 -9.97 22.20
C CYS A 300 -10.12 -11.21 22.01
N SER A 301 -11.01 -11.50 22.95
CA SER A 301 -11.79 -12.74 22.96
C SER A 301 -12.61 -12.95 21.68
N SER A 302 -13.24 -11.91 21.12
CA SER A 302 -14.00 -12.00 19.87
C SER A 302 -13.13 -12.32 18.67
N SER A 303 -11.93 -11.73 18.59
CA SER A 303 -10.98 -11.97 17.51
C SER A 303 -10.36 -13.36 17.58
N ASP A 304 -10.07 -13.84 18.79
CA ASP A 304 -9.52 -15.18 19.00
C ASP A 304 -10.47 -16.28 18.49
N VAL A 305 -11.78 -16.08 18.58
CA VAL A 305 -12.78 -17.10 18.19
C VAL A 305 -13.43 -16.85 16.84
N GLU A 306 -13.19 -15.72 16.18
CA GLU A 306 -13.82 -15.34 14.92
C GLU A 306 -13.75 -16.46 13.87
N ILE A 307 -12.59 -17.10 13.70
CA ILE A 307 -12.37 -18.18 12.73
C ILE A 307 -13.21 -19.43 13.00
N TYR A 308 -13.63 -19.65 14.23
CA TYR A 308 -14.41 -20.82 14.66
C TYR A 308 -15.91 -20.61 14.56
N LEU A 309 -16.36 -19.36 14.68
CA LEU A 309 -17.80 -19.02 14.67
C LEU A 309 -18.49 -19.38 13.36
N HIS A 310 -17.75 -19.39 12.24
CA HIS A 310 -18.30 -19.74 10.92
C HIS A 310 -18.71 -21.20 10.77
N MET A 311 -18.31 -22.05 11.68
CA MET A 311 -18.61 -23.48 11.65
C MET A 311 -19.91 -23.82 12.39
N LEU A 312 -20.52 -22.86 13.07
CA LEU A 312 -21.71 -23.07 13.88
C LEU A 312 -22.98 -23.13 13.01
N SER A 313 -23.86 -24.07 13.31
CA SER A 313 -25.22 -24.12 12.79
C SER A 313 -26.11 -23.08 13.47
N GLY A 314 -27.29 -22.78 12.88
CA GLY A 314 -28.22 -21.81 13.46
C GLY A 314 -28.65 -22.13 14.91
N ASP A 315 -28.85 -23.41 15.22
CA ASP A 315 -29.23 -23.87 16.57
C ASP A 315 -28.06 -23.69 17.56
N GLU A 316 -26.84 -24.05 17.13
CA GLU A 316 -25.65 -23.88 17.95
C GLU A 316 -25.33 -22.38 18.20
N ILE A 317 -25.61 -21.51 17.24
CA ILE A 317 -25.47 -20.04 17.40
C ILE A 317 -26.41 -19.56 18.51
N THR A 318 -27.68 -20.02 18.51
CA THR A 318 -28.66 -19.64 19.50
C THR A 318 -28.24 -20.14 20.88
N GLU A 319 -27.81 -21.40 20.98
CA GLU A 319 -27.33 -22.02 22.21
C GLU A 319 -26.12 -21.29 22.79
N LEU A 320 -25.14 -20.94 21.93
CA LEU A 320 -23.95 -20.20 22.33
C LEU A 320 -24.30 -18.82 22.90
N LEU A 321 -25.11 -18.03 22.17
CA LEU A 321 -25.52 -16.69 22.60
C LEU A 321 -26.35 -16.73 23.91
N ASP A 322 -27.25 -17.69 24.06
CA ASP A 322 -28.01 -17.89 25.28
C ASP A 322 -27.12 -18.25 26.46
N THR A 323 -26.15 -19.13 26.24
CA THR A 323 -25.21 -19.56 27.29
C THR A 323 -24.30 -18.42 27.71
N ILE A 324 -23.74 -17.64 26.76
CA ILE A 324 -22.94 -16.45 27.08
C ILE A 324 -23.79 -15.43 27.84
N SER A 325 -25.04 -15.17 27.40
CA SER A 325 -25.92 -14.18 28.04
C SER A 325 -26.33 -14.57 29.47
N ARG A 326 -26.47 -15.88 29.78
CA ARG A 326 -26.78 -16.37 31.13
C ARG A 326 -25.57 -16.35 32.06
N SER A 327 -24.36 -16.30 31.54
CA SER A 327 -23.14 -16.45 32.32
C SER A 327 -22.76 -15.22 33.14
N PHE A 328 -23.45 -14.09 32.96
CA PHE A 328 -23.13 -12.85 33.67
C PHE A 328 -24.35 -12.01 34.04
N ASP A 329 -24.21 -11.26 35.13
CA ASP A 329 -25.23 -10.29 35.58
C ASP A 329 -24.96 -8.93 34.89
N ALA A 330 -25.77 -8.58 33.88
CA ALA A 330 -25.69 -7.31 33.17
C ALA A 330 -25.97 -6.06 34.03
N SER A 331 -26.48 -6.25 35.28
CA SER A 331 -26.73 -5.16 36.22
C SER A 331 -25.48 -4.71 36.97
N SER A 332 -24.42 -5.53 37.02
CA SER A 332 -23.21 -5.22 37.77
C SER A 332 -22.34 -4.21 37.03
N VAL A 333 -21.89 -3.16 37.69
CA VAL A 333 -20.93 -2.17 37.16
C VAL A 333 -19.53 -2.65 37.51
N SER A 334 -18.95 -3.43 36.61
CA SER A 334 -17.56 -3.90 36.71
C SER A 334 -16.90 -4.01 35.34
N VAL A 335 -15.58 -3.90 35.28
CA VAL A 335 -14.82 -4.06 34.05
C VAL A 335 -15.07 -5.42 33.40
N LYS A 336 -15.16 -6.47 34.18
CA LYS A 336 -15.40 -7.82 33.68
C LYS A 336 -16.80 -7.98 33.07
N ALA A 337 -17.85 -7.45 33.73
CA ALA A 337 -19.22 -7.47 33.20
C ALA A 337 -19.33 -6.62 31.91
N LEU A 338 -18.70 -5.45 31.89
CA LEU A 338 -18.67 -4.60 30.72
C LEU A 338 -17.95 -5.29 29.53
N GLY A 339 -16.79 -5.92 29.77
CA GLY A 339 -16.04 -6.66 28.75
C GLY A 339 -16.87 -7.82 28.16
N LEU A 340 -17.57 -8.61 29.00
CA LEU A 340 -18.47 -9.67 28.54
C LEU A 340 -19.63 -9.11 27.69
N THR A 341 -20.21 -7.98 28.10
CA THR A 341 -21.27 -7.31 27.34
C THR A 341 -20.79 -6.91 25.94
N ILE A 342 -19.62 -6.29 25.86
CA ILE A 342 -18.99 -5.87 24.58
C ILE A 342 -18.70 -7.10 23.71
N THR A 343 -18.10 -8.13 24.26
CA THR A 343 -17.81 -9.38 23.54
C THR A 343 -19.08 -10.02 23.00
N THR A 344 -20.16 -10.03 23.79
CA THR A 344 -21.48 -10.58 23.37
C THR A 344 -22.00 -9.82 22.14
N PHE A 345 -21.95 -8.48 22.14
CA PHE A 345 -22.36 -7.70 21.00
C PHE A 345 -21.44 -7.94 19.77
N LYS A 346 -20.14 -8.03 19.98
CA LYS A 346 -19.19 -8.35 18.90
C LYS A 346 -19.47 -9.72 18.27
N VAL A 347 -19.73 -10.73 19.08
CA VAL A 347 -20.09 -12.08 18.62
C VAL A 347 -21.42 -12.05 17.85
N GLN A 348 -22.43 -11.33 18.35
CA GLN A 348 -23.71 -11.15 17.64
C GLN A 348 -23.55 -10.49 16.29
N GLU A 349 -22.65 -9.50 16.18
CA GLU A 349 -22.34 -8.84 14.91
C GLU A 349 -21.58 -9.77 13.97
N LEU A 350 -20.56 -10.50 14.47
CA LEU A 350 -19.81 -11.50 13.70
C LEU A 350 -20.72 -12.61 13.13
N LEU A 351 -21.71 -13.04 13.90
CA LEU A 351 -22.70 -14.05 13.50
C LEU A 351 -23.82 -13.48 12.63
N GLY A 352 -23.88 -12.16 12.43
CA GLY A 352 -24.92 -11.49 11.64
C GLY A 352 -26.30 -11.43 12.34
N THR A 353 -26.44 -11.88 13.59
CA THR A 353 -27.71 -11.91 14.31
C THR A 353 -28.28 -10.52 14.58
N LEU A 354 -27.45 -9.47 14.65
CA LEU A 354 -27.92 -8.09 14.75
C LEU A 354 -28.58 -7.63 13.45
N LEU A 355 -28.11 -8.09 12.30
CA LEU A 355 -28.65 -7.72 10.98
C LEU A 355 -30.07 -8.25 10.75
N SER A 356 -30.46 -9.36 11.40
CA SER A 356 -31.82 -9.95 11.32
C SER A 356 -32.85 -9.23 12.17
N LYS A 357 -32.44 -8.31 13.06
CA LYS A 357 -33.34 -7.58 13.98
C LYS A 357 -34.17 -6.53 13.24
N SER A 358 -35.35 -6.23 13.77
CA SER A 358 -36.20 -5.15 13.27
C SER A 358 -35.54 -3.77 13.45
N THR A 359 -36.00 -2.78 12.70
CA THR A 359 -35.50 -1.38 12.83
C THR A 359 -35.74 -0.83 14.24
N THR A 360 -36.87 -1.16 14.87
CA THR A 360 -37.20 -0.75 16.23
C THR A 360 -36.29 -1.40 17.27
N ASP A 361 -35.93 -2.67 17.07
CA ASP A 361 -35.01 -3.38 17.96
C ASP A 361 -33.58 -2.83 17.81
N LEU A 362 -33.14 -2.56 16.59
CA LEU A 362 -31.83 -1.94 16.36
C LEU A 362 -31.71 -0.55 16.99
N GLN A 363 -32.77 0.27 16.94
CA GLN A 363 -32.79 1.56 17.64
C GLN A 363 -32.67 1.37 19.17
N ARG A 364 -33.39 0.39 19.72
CA ARG A 364 -33.33 0.09 21.15
C ARG A 364 -31.93 -0.39 21.56
N ILE A 365 -31.29 -1.23 20.73
CA ILE A 365 -29.95 -1.76 20.99
C ILE A 365 -28.92 -0.61 20.90
N ALA A 366 -28.97 0.23 19.88
CA ALA A 366 -28.05 1.36 19.75
C ALA A 366 -28.16 2.31 20.96
N LYS A 367 -29.40 2.65 21.34
CA LYS A 367 -29.66 3.45 22.54
C LYS A 367 -29.12 2.78 23.80
N GLY A 368 -29.37 1.47 23.98
CA GLY A 368 -28.88 0.68 25.12
C GLY A 368 -27.35 0.65 25.20
N MET A 369 -26.64 0.60 24.06
CA MET A 369 -25.17 0.68 24.01
C MET A 369 -24.67 2.02 24.52
N VAL A 370 -25.28 3.13 24.07
CA VAL A 370 -24.93 4.48 24.53
C VAL A 370 -25.22 4.64 26.02
N GLU A 371 -26.38 4.16 26.52
CA GLU A 371 -26.71 4.18 27.93
C GLU A 371 -25.75 3.33 28.78
N THR A 372 -25.34 2.16 28.27
CA THR A 372 -24.33 1.31 28.91
C THR A 372 -22.96 2.00 28.98
N PHE A 373 -22.57 2.69 27.93
CA PHE A 373 -21.35 3.51 27.93
C PHE A 373 -21.39 4.55 29.05
N TYR A 374 -22.50 5.33 29.13
CA TYR A 374 -22.66 6.37 30.18
C TYR A 374 -22.64 5.78 31.60
N LYS A 375 -23.31 4.67 31.80
CA LYS A 375 -23.36 3.99 33.11
C LYS A 375 -21.98 3.55 33.59
N ASN A 376 -21.08 3.17 32.63
CA ASN A 376 -19.75 2.64 32.93
C ASN A 376 -18.63 3.67 32.85
N LEU A 377 -18.90 4.94 32.48
CA LEU A 377 -17.90 6.02 32.48
C LEU A 377 -17.06 6.12 33.77
N PRO A 378 -17.63 5.94 34.97
CA PRO A 378 -16.86 6.00 36.20
C PRO A 378 -15.73 4.96 36.30
N LEU A 379 -15.83 3.81 35.61
CA LEU A 379 -14.77 2.79 35.58
C LEU A 379 -13.46 3.25 34.96
N SER A 380 -13.49 4.31 34.14
CA SER A 380 -12.32 4.84 33.45
C SER A 380 -11.82 6.18 34.03
N ARG A 381 -12.34 6.59 35.21
CA ARG A 381 -12.04 7.90 35.80
C ARG A 381 -10.57 8.06 36.18
N ASP A 382 -9.96 6.97 36.67
CA ASP A 382 -8.59 6.97 37.18
C ASP A 382 -7.56 6.57 36.10
N LEU A 383 -7.99 6.29 34.86
CA LEU A 383 -7.09 5.95 33.75
C LEU A 383 -6.44 7.21 33.16
N ASP A 384 -5.18 7.09 32.74
CA ASP A 384 -4.51 8.14 31.99
C ASP A 384 -5.32 8.53 30.75
N PRO A 385 -5.40 9.84 30.40
CA PRO A 385 -6.09 10.29 29.19
C PRO A 385 -5.61 9.65 27.89
N GLN A 386 -4.42 9.08 27.86
CA GLN A 386 -3.85 8.39 26.69
C GLN A 386 -4.13 6.88 26.67
N GLU A 387 -4.56 6.30 27.80
CA GLU A 387 -4.94 4.90 27.86
C GLU A 387 -6.34 4.66 27.26
N SER A 388 -6.57 3.47 26.73
CA SER A 388 -7.88 3.02 26.25
C SER A 388 -8.91 3.06 27.36
N MET A 389 -10.08 3.58 27.05
CA MET A 389 -11.18 3.71 28.00
C MET A 389 -12.04 2.44 28.00
N HIS A 390 -12.49 2.00 29.18
CA HIS A 390 -13.41 0.90 29.23
C HIS A 390 -14.75 1.24 28.57
N GLY A 391 -15.15 0.43 27.60
CA GLY A 391 -16.43 0.60 26.90
C GLY A 391 -16.39 1.52 25.66
N GLU A 392 -15.25 2.01 25.25
CA GLU A 392 -15.14 2.87 24.06
C GLU A 392 -15.70 2.21 22.79
N GLU A 393 -15.60 0.87 22.68
CA GLU A 393 -16.13 0.14 21.52
C GLU A 393 -17.65 0.27 21.38
N LEU A 394 -18.39 0.46 22.49
CA LEU A 394 -19.87 0.57 22.47
C LEU A 394 -20.35 1.74 21.60
N LEU A 395 -19.67 2.88 21.60
CA LEU A 395 -20.07 4.03 20.78
C LEU A 395 -19.78 3.77 19.29
N SER A 396 -18.68 3.08 18.95
CA SER A 396 -18.43 2.65 17.58
C SER A 396 -19.48 1.67 17.08
N MET A 397 -19.88 0.70 17.92
CA MET A 397 -20.90 -0.28 17.58
C MET A 397 -22.29 0.37 17.45
N ALA A 398 -22.63 1.30 18.33
CA ALA A 398 -23.85 2.08 18.24
C ALA A 398 -23.89 2.89 16.94
N SER A 399 -22.79 3.57 16.59
CA SER A 399 -22.66 4.28 15.31
C SER A 399 -22.84 3.36 14.11
N ASN A 400 -22.27 2.13 14.16
CA ASN A 400 -22.44 1.14 13.11
C ASN A 400 -23.92 0.74 12.93
N ILE A 401 -24.64 0.50 14.01
CA ILE A 401 -26.08 0.20 13.96
C ILE A 401 -26.89 1.37 13.40
N LEU A 402 -26.54 2.60 13.75
CA LEU A 402 -27.18 3.79 13.20
C LEU A 402 -26.96 3.91 11.68
N VAL A 403 -25.78 3.59 11.19
CA VAL A 403 -25.49 3.53 9.73
C VAL A 403 -26.36 2.46 9.05
N GLN A 404 -26.54 1.29 9.66
CA GLN A 404 -27.43 0.25 9.12
C GLN A 404 -28.90 0.71 9.11
N LEU A 405 -29.35 1.43 10.12
CA LEU A 405 -30.69 2.02 10.17
C LEU A 405 -30.88 3.03 9.04
N PHE A 406 -29.85 3.85 8.73
CA PHE A 406 -29.87 4.73 7.57
C PHE A 406 -30.07 3.93 6.28
N TRP A 407 -29.33 2.86 6.06
CA TRP A 407 -29.45 2.05 4.85
C TRP A 407 -30.84 1.44 4.68
N ARG A 408 -31.46 1.01 5.76
CA ARG A 408 -32.81 0.41 5.73
C ARG A 408 -33.90 1.44 5.53
N THR A 409 -33.78 2.61 6.17
CA THR A 409 -34.85 3.61 6.22
C THR A 409 -34.64 4.77 5.27
N ARG A 410 -33.42 4.96 4.76
CA ARG A 410 -32.98 6.13 3.98
C ARG A 410 -33.17 7.45 4.72
N ASN A 411 -33.28 7.42 6.04
CA ASN A 411 -33.37 8.60 6.87
C ASN A 411 -31.98 9.11 7.24
N LEU A 412 -31.58 10.25 6.68
CA LEU A 412 -30.26 10.89 6.91
C LEU A 412 -30.03 11.22 8.39
N GLY A 413 -31.11 11.36 9.19
CA GLY A 413 -31.01 11.60 10.66
C GLY A 413 -30.14 10.58 11.36
N TYR A 414 -30.19 9.30 10.97
CA TYR A 414 -29.36 8.27 11.60
C TYR A 414 -27.86 8.43 11.31
N LEU A 415 -27.48 8.94 10.13
CA LEU A 415 -26.06 9.26 9.86
C LEU A 415 -25.58 10.44 10.71
N LEU A 416 -26.42 11.46 10.88
CA LEU A 416 -26.11 12.60 11.73
C LEU A 416 -26.02 12.18 13.20
N GLU A 417 -26.91 11.30 13.68
CA GLU A 417 -26.83 10.71 15.03
C GLU A 417 -25.53 9.91 15.21
N ALA A 418 -25.11 9.13 14.19
CA ALA A 418 -23.85 8.39 14.23
C ALA A 418 -22.64 9.34 14.37
N VAL A 419 -22.63 10.44 13.61
CA VAL A 419 -21.61 11.48 13.74
C VAL A 419 -21.61 12.08 15.14
N LEU A 420 -22.80 12.47 15.66
CA LEU A 420 -22.93 13.07 17.00
C LEU A 420 -22.44 12.14 18.11
N VAL A 421 -22.73 10.86 18.04
CA VAL A 421 -22.29 9.86 19.02
C VAL A 421 -20.76 9.77 19.05
N LEU A 422 -20.10 9.76 17.89
CA LEU A 422 -18.64 9.66 17.80
C LEU A 422 -17.93 10.98 18.17
N GLU A 423 -18.45 12.12 17.71
CA GLU A 423 -17.93 13.46 18.09
C GLU A 423 -18.04 13.65 19.61
N PHE A 424 -19.18 13.24 20.21
CA PHE A 424 -19.36 13.26 21.65
C PHE A 424 -18.31 12.34 22.33
N GLY A 425 -18.11 11.12 21.83
CA GLY A 425 -17.08 10.22 22.36
C GLY A 425 -15.68 10.87 22.36
N LEU A 426 -15.34 11.63 21.33
CA LEU A 426 -14.08 12.37 21.22
C LEU A 426 -14.00 13.57 22.16
N THR A 427 -15.13 14.13 22.65
CA THR A 427 -15.09 15.12 23.73
C THR A 427 -14.72 14.48 25.06
N VAL A 428 -15.08 13.21 25.27
CA VAL A 428 -14.74 12.44 26.49
C VAL A 428 -13.29 11.95 26.42
N ARG A 429 -12.88 11.39 25.27
CA ARG A 429 -11.51 10.85 25.02
C ARG A 429 -11.03 11.23 23.61
N LYS A 430 -10.08 12.15 23.54
CA LYS A 430 -9.59 12.70 22.27
C LYS A 430 -8.77 11.71 21.41
N HIS A 431 -8.25 10.65 22.01
CA HIS A 431 -7.28 9.76 21.37
C HIS A 431 -7.89 8.48 20.80
N VAL A 432 -9.20 8.29 20.86
CA VAL A 432 -9.86 7.10 20.29
C VAL A 432 -9.80 7.18 18.76
N TRP A 433 -8.81 6.51 18.20
CA TRP A 433 -8.53 6.54 16.75
C TRP A 433 -9.64 5.86 15.93
N GLN A 434 -10.33 4.86 16.50
CA GLN A 434 -11.48 4.18 15.87
C GLN A 434 -12.60 5.16 15.52
N TYR A 435 -12.93 6.07 16.43
CA TYR A 435 -13.97 7.09 16.17
C TYR A 435 -13.53 8.02 15.03
N LYS A 436 -12.27 8.41 15.01
CA LYS A 436 -11.71 9.29 13.97
C LYS A 436 -11.79 8.66 12.59
N ILE A 437 -11.40 7.38 12.45
CA ILE A 437 -11.51 6.64 11.17
C ILE A 437 -12.97 6.54 10.73
N THR A 438 -13.89 6.18 11.64
CA THR A 438 -15.31 6.12 11.31
C THR A 438 -15.84 7.49 10.88
N LEU A 439 -15.45 8.57 11.57
CA LEU A 439 -15.80 9.94 11.19
C LEU A 439 -15.24 10.34 9.82
N VAL A 440 -14.02 9.91 9.47
CA VAL A 440 -13.46 10.11 8.12
C VAL A 440 -14.40 9.54 7.07
N HIS A 441 -14.90 8.32 7.26
CA HIS A 441 -15.84 7.69 6.34
C HIS A 441 -17.20 8.38 6.31
N LEU A 442 -17.78 8.70 7.47
CA LEU A 442 -19.09 9.34 7.56
C LEU A 442 -19.07 10.73 6.92
N TYR A 443 -18.08 11.57 7.22
CA TYR A 443 -17.94 12.88 6.61
C TYR A 443 -17.62 12.82 5.11
N SER A 444 -16.83 11.84 4.67
CA SER A 444 -16.59 11.62 3.24
C SER A 444 -17.89 11.26 2.51
N TYR A 445 -18.68 10.37 3.09
CA TYR A 445 -19.99 10.00 2.54
C TYR A 445 -20.98 11.18 2.47
N LEU A 446 -20.96 12.03 3.48
CA LEU A 446 -21.78 13.25 3.52
C LEU A 446 -21.25 14.37 2.59
N GLY A 447 -20.11 14.17 1.92
CA GLY A 447 -19.47 15.18 1.06
C GLY A 447 -18.73 16.27 1.83
N ALA A 448 -18.60 16.14 3.16
CA ALA A 448 -17.93 17.11 4.03
C ALA A 448 -16.41 16.80 4.14
N LEU A 449 -15.72 16.70 2.99
CA LEU A 449 -14.31 16.33 2.89
C LEU A 449 -13.34 17.15 3.73
N PRO A 450 -13.53 18.49 3.93
CA PRO A 450 -12.66 19.24 4.85
C PRO A 450 -12.71 18.72 6.30
N LEU A 451 -13.87 18.24 6.76
CA LEU A 451 -14.00 17.64 8.10
C LEU A 451 -13.38 16.24 8.13
N ALA A 452 -13.59 15.44 7.09
CA ALA A 452 -12.93 14.13 6.95
C ALA A 452 -11.40 14.29 6.99
N HIS A 453 -10.85 15.25 6.22
CA HIS A 453 -9.42 15.55 6.20
C HIS A 453 -8.91 15.99 7.58
N ARG A 454 -9.66 16.85 8.29
CA ARG A 454 -9.29 17.29 9.66
C ARG A 454 -9.16 16.11 10.62
N TRP A 455 -10.11 15.17 10.58
CA TRP A 455 -10.05 13.98 11.42
C TRP A 455 -8.94 13.03 11.03
N TYR A 456 -8.66 12.85 9.74
CA TYR A 456 -7.53 12.06 9.27
C TYR A 456 -6.19 12.64 9.73
N VAL A 457 -5.98 13.95 9.58
CA VAL A 457 -4.75 14.61 10.06
C VAL A 457 -4.56 14.44 11.57
N SER A 458 -5.67 14.44 12.33
CA SER A 458 -5.63 14.23 13.79
C SER A 458 -5.26 12.80 14.22
N LEU A 459 -5.22 11.83 13.30
CA LEU A 459 -4.70 10.48 13.54
C LEU A 459 -3.18 10.44 13.60
N GLU A 460 -2.51 11.48 13.09
CA GLU A 460 -1.04 11.54 13.00
C GLU A 460 -0.40 10.34 12.30
N VAL A 461 -1.01 9.88 11.22
CA VAL A 461 -0.55 8.74 10.42
C VAL A 461 0.85 9.02 9.89
N LYS A 462 1.82 8.15 10.20
CA LYS A 462 3.24 8.28 9.85
C LYS A 462 3.84 6.91 9.50
N ASN A 463 4.94 6.94 8.78
CA ASN A 463 5.74 5.75 8.44
C ASN A 463 4.89 4.67 7.76
N ILE A 464 4.99 3.41 8.22
CA ILE A 464 4.28 2.28 7.62
C ILE A 464 2.75 2.43 7.64
N LEU A 465 2.19 3.19 8.59
CA LEU A 465 0.76 3.46 8.64
C LEU A 465 0.28 4.28 7.43
N LEU A 466 1.17 5.02 6.75
CA LEU A 466 0.83 5.67 5.48
C LEU A 466 0.43 4.65 4.42
N GLU A 467 1.09 3.48 4.37
CA GLU A 467 0.72 2.40 3.46
C GLU A 467 -0.63 1.77 3.83
N SER A 468 -0.82 1.48 5.11
CA SER A 468 -1.94 0.65 5.56
C SER A 468 -3.21 1.42 5.96
N VAL A 469 -3.15 2.75 6.12
CA VAL A 469 -4.27 3.58 6.62
C VAL A 469 -4.68 4.69 5.65
N SER A 470 -3.80 5.15 4.74
CA SER A 470 -4.14 6.29 3.86
C SER A 470 -5.26 5.99 2.86
N HIS A 471 -5.53 4.71 2.57
CA HIS A 471 -6.65 4.31 1.71
C HIS A 471 -8.04 4.72 2.27
N HIS A 472 -8.15 5.07 3.54
CA HIS A 472 -9.39 5.56 4.13
C HIS A 472 -9.78 6.96 3.66
N ILE A 473 -8.83 7.78 3.17
CA ILE A 473 -9.08 9.18 2.78
C ILE A 473 -8.64 9.51 1.36
N LEU A 474 -7.54 8.90 0.87
CA LEU A 474 -6.93 9.29 -0.42
C LEU A 474 -7.88 9.20 -1.60
N PRO A 475 -8.68 8.14 -1.82
CA PRO A 475 -9.56 8.03 -2.98
C PRO A 475 -10.56 9.19 -3.07
N GLN A 476 -11.14 9.60 -1.95
CA GLN A 476 -12.10 10.69 -1.87
C GLN A 476 -11.44 12.06 -2.10
N MET A 477 -10.24 12.26 -1.55
CA MET A 477 -9.48 13.49 -1.74
C MET A 477 -8.99 13.65 -3.19
N LEU A 478 -8.56 12.58 -3.83
CA LEU A 478 -8.09 12.56 -5.21
C LEU A 478 -9.20 12.91 -6.21
N SER A 479 -10.44 12.53 -5.90
CA SER A 479 -11.62 12.87 -6.68
C SER A 479 -12.19 14.26 -6.36
N SER A 480 -11.58 15.02 -5.45
CA SER A 480 -12.08 16.28 -4.93
C SER A 480 -11.38 17.50 -5.55
N PRO A 481 -11.93 18.70 -5.39
CA PRO A 481 -11.28 19.95 -5.81
C PRO A 481 -10.20 20.45 -4.83
N PHE A 482 -9.96 19.75 -3.71
CA PHE A 482 -9.00 20.15 -2.67
C PHE A 482 -7.56 19.79 -3.03
N LEU A 483 -7.07 20.28 -4.18
CA LEU A 483 -5.81 19.87 -4.80
C LEU A 483 -4.58 20.05 -3.90
N GLN A 484 -4.54 21.12 -3.09
CA GLN A 484 -3.37 21.37 -2.22
C GLN A 484 -3.29 20.39 -1.06
N GLN A 485 -4.40 20.11 -0.39
CA GLN A 485 -4.47 19.13 0.70
C GLN A 485 -4.15 17.73 0.18
N THR A 486 -4.71 17.38 -0.97
CA THR A 486 -4.45 16.12 -1.66
C THR A 486 -2.96 15.99 -2.03
N ALA A 487 -2.35 17.05 -2.57
CA ALA A 487 -0.92 17.04 -2.91
C ALA A 487 -0.02 16.83 -1.68
N SER A 488 -0.40 17.37 -0.52
CA SER A 488 0.32 17.13 0.71
C SER A 488 0.26 15.66 1.13
N LEU A 489 -0.92 15.05 1.14
CA LEU A 489 -1.10 13.63 1.49
C LEU A 489 -0.34 12.70 0.54
N VAL A 490 -0.44 12.94 -0.76
CA VAL A 490 0.27 12.19 -1.80
C VAL A 490 1.80 12.31 -1.62
N LYS A 491 2.28 13.54 -1.38
CA LYS A 491 3.71 13.79 -1.15
C LYS A 491 4.24 13.08 0.08
N ASP A 492 3.50 13.10 1.19
CA ASP A 492 3.92 12.45 2.43
C ASP A 492 3.99 10.92 2.24
N TYR A 493 3.01 10.34 1.53
CA TYR A 493 3.01 8.91 1.19
C TYR A 493 4.19 8.53 0.28
N LEU A 494 4.39 9.23 -0.84
CA LEU A 494 5.47 8.93 -1.79
C LEU A 494 6.85 9.11 -1.14
N ARG A 495 7.02 10.13 -0.30
CA ARG A 495 8.25 10.34 0.46
C ARG A 495 8.54 9.16 1.38
N PHE A 496 7.53 8.65 2.10
CA PHE A 496 7.70 7.47 2.94
C PHE A 496 8.16 6.26 2.10
N MET A 497 7.52 6.02 0.95
CA MET A 497 7.87 4.90 0.06
C MET A 497 9.31 5.03 -0.45
N ASP A 498 9.70 6.21 -0.92
CA ASP A 498 11.05 6.47 -1.43
C ASP A 498 12.11 6.29 -0.33
N ASP A 499 11.88 6.86 0.86
CA ASP A 499 12.78 6.74 2.00
C ASP A 499 12.91 5.26 2.42
N HIS A 500 11.78 4.54 2.53
CA HIS A 500 11.78 3.13 2.94
C HIS A 500 12.49 2.23 1.91
N LEU A 501 12.21 2.40 0.62
CA LEU A 501 12.83 1.58 -0.42
C LEU A 501 14.35 1.78 -0.48
N LYS A 502 14.83 2.99 -0.19
CA LYS A 502 16.27 3.31 -0.12
C LYS A 502 16.94 2.75 1.13
N GLU A 503 16.25 2.76 2.27
CA GLU A 503 16.83 2.39 3.57
C GLU A 503 16.63 0.90 3.94
N SER A 504 15.69 0.20 3.31
CA SER A 504 15.32 -1.18 3.65
C SER A 504 16.50 -2.17 3.61
N ALA A 505 17.41 -1.96 2.66
CA ALA A 505 18.62 -2.79 2.55
C ALA A 505 19.60 -2.57 3.69
N ASP A 506 19.72 -1.34 4.20
CA ASP A 506 20.58 -1.03 5.34
C ASP A 506 20.03 -1.65 6.64
N LEU A 507 18.70 -1.69 6.81
CA LEU A 507 18.05 -2.42 7.91
C LEU A 507 18.34 -3.93 7.82
N THR A 508 18.34 -4.50 6.61
CA THR A 508 18.71 -5.91 6.40
C THR A 508 20.17 -6.16 6.74
N CYS A 509 21.10 -5.26 6.37
CA CYS A 509 22.51 -5.34 6.78
C CYS A 509 22.68 -5.28 8.30
N LEU A 510 21.89 -4.42 8.99
CA LEU A 510 21.87 -4.33 10.44
C LEU A 510 21.35 -5.62 11.10
N ALA A 511 20.29 -6.23 10.55
CA ALA A 511 19.75 -7.49 11.06
C ALA A 511 20.78 -8.61 10.97
N TYR A 512 21.54 -8.73 9.87
CA TYR A 512 22.67 -9.67 9.77
C TYR A 512 23.73 -9.39 10.82
N ARG A 513 24.10 -8.12 11.02
CA ARG A 513 25.12 -7.71 12.01
C ARG A 513 24.70 -8.03 13.44
N HIS A 514 23.41 -7.81 13.77
CA HIS A 514 22.86 -8.07 15.09
C HIS A 514 22.38 -9.51 15.30
N ARG A 515 22.61 -10.40 14.31
CA ARG A 515 22.25 -11.82 14.36
C ARG A 515 20.75 -12.08 14.55
N THR A 516 19.89 -11.18 14.07
CA THR A 516 18.43 -11.31 14.09
C THR A 516 17.96 -11.86 12.75
N TYR A 517 18.14 -13.17 12.55
CA TYR A 517 17.98 -13.82 11.25
C TYR A 517 16.51 -13.85 10.79
N SER A 518 15.56 -13.98 11.71
CA SER A 518 14.12 -13.85 11.41
C SER A 518 13.80 -12.51 10.78
N LYS A 519 14.40 -11.42 11.28
CA LYS A 519 14.20 -10.07 10.75
C LYS A 519 14.83 -9.85 9.36
N VAL A 520 15.89 -10.56 9.02
CA VAL A 520 16.44 -10.54 7.65
C VAL A 520 15.37 -10.97 6.65
N ILE A 521 14.71 -12.08 6.92
CA ILE A 521 13.65 -12.61 6.04
C ILE A 521 12.45 -11.67 6.00
N GLU A 522 11.99 -11.22 7.17
CA GLU A 522 10.85 -10.30 7.28
C GLU A 522 11.08 -8.98 6.52
N PHE A 523 12.24 -8.34 6.66
CA PHE A 523 12.54 -7.07 5.99
C PHE A 523 12.56 -7.19 4.47
N VAL A 524 13.14 -8.28 3.94
CA VAL A 524 13.15 -8.53 2.50
C VAL A 524 11.74 -8.83 1.97
N GLN A 525 10.96 -9.65 2.68
CA GLN A 525 9.57 -9.93 2.34
C GLN A 525 8.71 -8.67 2.40
N PHE A 526 8.91 -7.85 3.43
CA PHE A 526 8.19 -6.60 3.58
C PHE A 526 8.50 -5.59 2.45
N LYS A 527 9.78 -5.41 2.11
CA LYS A 527 10.17 -4.59 0.95
C LYS A 527 9.48 -5.07 -0.33
N ASN A 528 9.48 -6.38 -0.59
CA ASN A 528 8.84 -6.95 -1.77
C ASN A 528 7.32 -6.68 -1.79
N ARG A 529 6.65 -6.78 -0.64
CA ARG A 529 5.23 -6.42 -0.51
C ARG A 529 4.98 -4.94 -0.82
N LEU A 530 5.83 -4.04 -0.32
CA LEU A 530 5.70 -2.61 -0.60
C LEU A 530 5.96 -2.27 -2.07
N GLN A 531 6.94 -2.90 -2.71
CA GLN A 531 7.19 -2.71 -4.15
C GLN A 531 6.00 -3.18 -5.02
N ARG A 532 5.24 -4.17 -4.54
CA ARG A 532 4.03 -4.71 -5.17
C ARG A 532 2.76 -4.14 -4.58
N SER A 533 2.83 -2.99 -3.91
CA SER A 533 1.66 -2.35 -3.33
C SER A 533 0.76 -1.77 -4.40
N MET A 534 -0.52 -2.19 -4.41
CA MET A 534 -1.55 -1.59 -5.24
C MET A 534 -1.79 -0.12 -4.86
N GLN A 535 -1.69 0.20 -3.57
CA GLN A 535 -1.81 1.57 -3.06
C GLN A 535 -0.67 2.45 -3.59
N TYR A 536 0.56 1.94 -3.63
CA TYR A 536 1.71 2.67 -4.19
C TYR A 536 1.52 2.99 -5.67
N LEU A 537 1.11 2.00 -6.47
CA LEU A 537 0.81 2.21 -7.89
C LEU A 537 -0.30 3.25 -8.09
N ALA A 538 -1.40 3.14 -7.34
CA ALA A 538 -2.50 4.08 -7.40
C ALA A 538 -2.04 5.49 -7.03
N VAL A 539 -1.34 5.68 -5.92
CA VAL A 539 -0.87 7.01 -5.48
C VAL A 539 0.16 7.59 -6.43
N LYS A 540 1.03 6.76 -7.02
CA LYS A 540 2.03 7.23 -8.03
C LYS A 540 1.32 7.74 -9.29
N SER A 541 0.35 6.99 -9.83
CA SER A 541 -0.44 7.44 -10.98
C SER A 541 -1.28 8.68 -10.65
N ASP A 542 -1.93 8.70 -9.51
CA ASP A 542 -2.73 9.85 -9.06
C ASP A 542 -1.89 11.10 -8.81
N SER A 543 -0.62 10.95 -8.38
CA SER A 543 0.34 12.07 -8.26
C SER A 543 0.61 12.76 -9.60
N VAL A 544 0.74 11.96 -10.66
CA VAL A 544 0.93 12.49 -12.03
C VAL A 544 -0.34 13.17 -12.51
N ILE A 545 -1.49 12.52 -12.34
CA ILE A 545 -2.80 13.08 -12.67
C ILE A 545 -3.02 14.41 -11.93
N LEU A 546 -2.70 14.48 -10.64
CA LEU A 546 -2.80 15.69 -9.84
C LEU A 546 -1.86 16.79 -10.34
N SER A 547 -0.64 16.43 -10.73
CA SER A 547 0.32 17.37 -11.33
C SER A 547 -0.20 17.92 -12.66
N LEU A 548 -0.82 17.09 -13.50
CA LEU A 548 -1.48 17.51 -14.72
C LEU A 548 -2.65 18.46 -14.44
N LYS A 549 -3.49 18.15 -13.46
CA LYS A 549 -4.61 19.05 -13.04
C LYS A 549 -4.10 20.42 -12.57
N GLN A 550 -2.92 20.50 -11.99
CA GLN A 550 -2.36 21.75 -11.44
C GLN A 550 -1.50 22.54 -12.43
N LYS A 551 -0.82 21.90 -13.38
CA LYS A 551 0.26 22.50 -14.19
C LYS A 551 0.10 22.31 -15.69
N SER A 552 -0.98 21.76 -16.21
CA SER A 552 -1.12 21.47 -17.63
C SER A 552 -1.75 22.64 -18.40
N GLU A 553 -1.13 23.80 -18.32
CA GLU A 553 -1.58 24.94 -19.14
C GLU A 553 -1.02 24.89 -20.58
N SER A 554 0.15 24.26 -20.80
CA SER A 554 0.79 24.15 -22.13
C SER A 554 1.29 22.73 -22.38
N LEU A 555 1.59 22.39 -23.64
CA LEU A 555 2.12 21.07 -24.00
C LEU A 555 3.49 20.84 -23.36
N GLU A 556 4.34 21.87 -23.32
CA GLU A 556 5.67 21.81 -22.71
C GLU A 556 5.62 21.51 -21.19
N GLU A 557 4.60 22.01 -20.51
CA GLU A 557 4.37 21.70 -19.08
C GLU A 557 3.95 20.24 -18.88
N VAL A 558 3.11 19.71 -19.77
CA VAL A 558 2.72 18.29 -19.73
C VAL A 558 3.90 17.38 -20.02
N GLU A 559 4.72 17.72 -21.02
CA GLU A 559 5.98 17.01 -21.30
C GLU A 559 6.90 17.00 -20.10
N SER A 560 7.11 18.15 -19.45
CA SER A 560 7.94 18.25 -18.24
C SER A 560 7.39 17.39 -17.07
N VAL A 561 6.06 17.29 -16.91
CA VAL A 561 5.47 16.42 -15.89
C VAL A 561 5.74 14.96 -16.20
N LEU A 562 5.61 14.53 -17.46
CA LEU A 562 5.84 13.14 -17.86
C LEU A 562 7.33 12.76 -17.83
N GLU A 563 8.24 13.66 -18.25
CA GLU A 563 9.68 13.44 -18.15
C GLU A 563 10.14 13.22 -16.70
N ASN A 564 9.62 14.01 -15.76
CA ASN A 564 9.92 13.85 -14.33
C ASN A 564 9.45 12.49 -13.77
N VAL A 565 8.43 11.89 -14.36
CA VAL A 565 7.94 10.55 -13.98
C VAL A 565 8.84 9.45 -14.52
N ASN A 566 9.39 9.64 -15.72
CA ASN A 566 10.22 8.64 -16.40
C ASN A 566 11.66 8.58 -15.86
N HIS A 567 12.09 9.50 -14.98
CA HIS A 567 13.38 9.46 -14.29
C HIS A 567 13.49 8.40 -13.19
N GLY A 568 12.63 7.38 -13.18
CA GLY A 568 12.67 6.20 -12.33
C GLY A 568 11.97 5.02 -13.00
N GLU A 569 11.49 4.04 -12.23
CA GLU A 569 10.55 3.06 -12.77
C GLU A 569 9.30 3.80 -13.28
N GLY A 570 9.13 3.82 -14.60
CA GLY A 570 8.03 4.53 -15.25
C GLY A 570 6.68 3.94 -14.87
N LEU A 571 5.60 4.73 -14.97
CA LEU A 571 4.22 4.23 -14.76
C LEU A 571 3.90 3.04 -15.67
N VAL A 572 4.47 3.02 -16.88
CA VAL A 572 4.30 1.94 -17.86
C VAL A 572 4.92 0.63 -17.36
N ASP A 573 6.10 0.71 -16.72
CA ASP A 573 6.78 -0.48 -16.19
C ASP A 573 6.05 -1.02 -14.97
N LEU A 574 5.56 -0.15 -14.09
CA LEU A 574 4.76 -0.52 -12.93
C LEU A 574 3.38 -1.09 -13.31
N SER A 575 2.79 -0.65 -14.43
CA SER A 575 1.51 -1.15 -14.96
C SER A 575 1.67 -2.34 -15.92
N SER A 576 2.86 -2.95 -16.00
CA SER A 576 3.06 -4.16 -16.81
C SER A 576 2.18 -5.32 -16.32
N GLU A 577 1.75 -6.20 -17.24
CA GLU A 577 0.87 -7.33 -16.88
C GLU A 577 1.46 -8.23 -15.79
N ASP A 578 2.77 -8.42 -15.77
CA ASP A 578 3.45 -9.23 -14.76
C ASP A 578 3.44 -8.57 -13.39
N ASN A 579 3.62 -7.25 -13.30
CA ASN A 579 3.51 -6.53 -12.04
C ASN A 579 2.06 -6.50 -11.53
N MET A 580 1.10 -6.27 -12.43
CA MET A 580 -0.32 -6.21 -12.08
C MET A 580 -0.84 -7.53 -11.49
N LYS A 581 -0.37 -8.69 -11.96
CA LYS A 581 -0.76 -10.02 -11.42
C LYS A 581 -0.28 -10.25 -9.98
N HIS A 582 0.75 -9.55 -9.56
CA HIS A 582 1.39 -9.75 -8.26
C HIS A 582 1.15 -8.60 -7.27
N LEU A 583 0.27 -7.66 -7.60
CA LEU A 583 -0.08 -6.57 -6.70
C LEU A 583 -0.76 -7.08 -5.44
N THR A 584 -0.38 -6.49 -4.32
CA THR A 584 -0.95 -6.79 -3.00
C THR A 584 -1.54 -5.53 -2.39
N PHE A 585 -2.65 -5.68 -1.67
CA PHE A 585 -3.22 -4.62 -0.86
C PHE A 585 -2.78 -4.81 0.59
N ASN A 586 -1.99 -3.87 1.11
CA ASN A 586 -1.38 -3.93 2.45
C ASN A 586 -2.24 -3.14 3.45
N GLU A 587 -3.33 -3.73 3.89
CA GLU A 587 -4.18 -3.15 4.93
C GLU A 587 -3.70 -3.58 6.31
N ASP A 588 -3.65 -2.63 7.25
CA ASP A 588 -3.43 -2.93 8.65
C ASP A 588 -4.76 -3.37 9.29
N LEU A 589 -4.92 -4.68 9.44
CA LEU A 589 -6.14 -5.25 10.02
C LEU A 589 -6.28 -4.95 11.52
N GLU A 590 -5.19 -4.70 12.22
CA GLU A 590 -5.19 -4.33 13.65
C GLU A 590 -5.53 -2.85 13.83
N ALA A 591 -5.13 -2.02 12.88
CA ALA A 591 -5.36 -0.57 12.95
C ALA A 591 -6.82 -0.19 12.69
N ARG A 592 -7.69 -1.08 12.26
CA ARG A 592 -9.12 -0.81 12.09
C ARG A 592 -9.97 -1.62 13.06
N PRO A 593 -11.04 -1.02 13.56
CA PRO A 593 -12.06 -1.79 14.28
C PRO A 593 -12.63 -2.87 13.36
N TRP A 594 -12.85 -4.06 13.87
CA TRP A 594 -13.40 -5.19 13.11
C TRP A 594 -14.78 -4.92 12.49
N TRP A 595 -15.53 -3.95 13.00
CA TRP A 595 -16.84 -3.49 12.49
C TRP A 595 -16.75 -2.35 11.49
N THR A 596 -15.58 -1.75 11.23
CA THR A 596 -15.44 -0.70 10.23
C THR A 596 -15.42 -1.26 8.81
N PRO A 597 -15.85 -0.48 7.81
CA PRO A 597 -15.84 -0.92 6.42
C PRO A 597 -14.41 -1.27 5.98
N THR A 598 -14.30 -2.36 5.23
CA THR A 598 -13.06 -2.74 4.59
C THR A 598 -13.01 -2.17 3.17
N THR A 599 -11.82 -2.19 2.54
CA THR A 599 -11.69 -1.85 1.12
C THR A 599 -12.48 -2.78 0.19
N SER A 600 -12.73 -4.02 0.62
CA SER A 600 -13.54 -5.00 -0.11
C SER A 600 -15.04 -4.88 0.19
N VAL A 601 -15.40 -4.27 1.33
CA VAL A 601 -16.78 -4.08 1.76
C VAL A 601 -16.95 -2.61 2.09
N ASN A 602 -17.55 -1.87 1.17
CA ASN A 602 -17.94 -0.50 1.46
C ASN A 602 -19.23 -0.53 2.28
N PHE A 603 -19.09 -0.35 3.56
CA PHE A 603 -20.16 -0.35 4.53
C PHE A 603 -21.24 0.71 4.25
N LEU A 604 -20.87 1.78 3.56
CA LEU A 604 -21.73 2.89 3.20
C LEU A 604 -22.25 2.82 1.75
N SER A 605 -21.89 1.78 0.96
CA SER A 605 -22.13 1.81 -0.49
C SER A 605 -23.48 1.25 -0.94
N GLU A 606 -24.04 0.26 -0.28
CA GLU A 606 -25.31 -0.32 -0.72
C GLU A 606 -26.22 -0.76 0.43
N PRO A 607 -27.57 -0.65 0.25
CA PRO A 607 -28.49 -1.22 1.21
C PRO A 607 -28.36 -2.73 1.21
N ILE A 608 -28.35 -3.32 2.39
CA ILE A 608 -28.57 -4.75 2.56
C ILE A 608 -29.99 -5.00 2.06
N ASP A 609 -30.11 -5.82 1.03
CA ASP A 609 -31.42 -6.22 0.52
C ASP A 609 -32.14 -7.00 1.63
N GLU A 610 -33.31 -6.50 2.04
CA GLU A 610 -34.11 -7.15 3.09
C GLU A 610 -34.55 -8.58 2.71
N SER A 611 -34.51 -8.93 1.43
CA SER A 611 -34.81 -10.26 0.92
C SER A 611 -33.63 -11.24 1.02
N SER A 612 -32.39 -10.77 1.15
CA SER A 612 -31.24 -11.61 1.38
C SER A 612 -31.14 -11.89 2.87
N THR A 613 -31.31 -13.17 3.28
CA THR A 613 -30.87 -13.59 4.60
C THR A 613 -29.43 -13.12 4.79
N PRO A 614 -29.11 -12.34 5.81
CA PRO A 614 -27.74 -11.93 6.05
C PRO A 614 -26.94 -13.16 6.46
N ALA A 615 -26.47 -13.91 5.46
CA ALA A 615 -25.31 -14.73 5.65
C ALA A 615 -24.27 -13.80 6.27
N CYS A 616 -23.64 -14.23 7.35
CA CYS A 616 -22.69 -13.50 8.14
C CYS A 616 -21.86 -12.59 7.21
N PHE A 617 -22.14 -11.29 7.21
CA PHE A 617 -21.63 -10.32 6.25
C PHE A 617 -20.09 -10.35 6.20
N ARG A 618 -19.49 -10.71 7.33
CA ARG A 618 -18.07 -10.87 7.51
C ARG A 618 -17.57 -12.27 7.11
N ALA A 619 -18.36 -13.32 7.31
CA ALA A 619 -18.01 -14.67 6.89
C ALA A 619 -17.96 -14.81 5.36
N GLU A 620 -18.85 -14.13 4.64
CA GLU A 620 -18.76 -14.06 3.18
C GLU A 620 -17.56 -13.25 2.73
N VAL A 621 -17.22 -12.15 3.41
CA VAL A 621 -16.02 -11.37 3.13
C VAL A 621 -14.75 -12.17 3.38
N CYS A 622 -14.69 -12.95 4.46
CA CYS A 622 -13.55 -13.82 4.75
C CYS A 622 -13.46 -15.03 3.81
N LYS A 623 -14.59 -15.61 3.39
CA LYS A 623 -14.62 -16.71 2.40
C LYS A 623 -14.24 -16.25 1.01
N HIS A 624 -14.48 -15.00 0.66
CA HIS A 624 -14.15 -14.41 -0.65
C HIS A 624 -12.81 -13.64 -0.66
N LYS A 625 -11.83 -14.02 0.14
CA LYS A 625 -10.41 -13.70 -0.15
C LYS A 625 -9.91 -14.32 -1.47
N SER A 626 -10.83 -14.78 -2.33
CA SER A 626 -10.47 -15.22 -3.66
C SER A 626 -10.25 -14.02 -4.58
N THR A 627 -9.24 -14.11 -5.38
CA THR A 627 -8.69 -13.27 -6.44
C THR A 627 -9.69 -12.53 -7.36
N GLU A 628 -10.97 -12.86 -7.34
CA GLU A 628 -11.98 -12.23 -8.20
C GLU A 628 -12.45 -10.84 -7.74
N LYS A 629 -12.35 -10.51 -6.44
CA LYS A 629 -12.80 -9.20 -5.93
C LYS A 629 -11.77 -8.08 -6.12
N ASP A 630 -10.52 -8.41 -6.32
CA ASP A 630 -9.47 -7.42 -6.61
C ASP A 630 -9.44 -6.98 -8.08
N GLY A 631 -10.08 -7.74 -8.96
CA GLY A 631 -10.15 -7.46 -10.39
C GLY A 631 -10.66 -6.06 -10.77
N PRO A 632 -11.75 -5.54 -10.15
CA PRO A 632 -12.21 -4.17 -10.42
C PRO A 632 -11.23 -3.09 -9.99
N LYS A 633 -10.56 -3.25 -8.83
CA LYS A 633 -9.57 -2.29 -8.32
C LYS A 633 -8.30 -2.30 -9.15
N MET A 634 -7.86 -3.48 -9.60
CA MET A 634 -6.73 -3.62 -10.50
C MET A 634 -7.00 -2.93 -11.84
N ARG A 635 -8.20 -3.11 -12.41
CA ARG A 635 -8.60 -2.44 -13.65
C ARG A 635 -8.67 -0.92 -13.50
N ASP A 636 -9.12 -0.42 -12.35
CA ASP A 636 -9.11 1.01 -12.05
C ASP A 636 -7.69 1.57 -11.97
N ALA A 637 -6.79 0.89 -11.29
CA ALA A 637 -5.38 1.27 -11.19
C ALA A 637 -4.69 1.26 -12.57
N GLU A 638 -4.91 0.21 -13.38
CA GLU A 638 -4.41 0.11 -14.76
C GLU A 638 -4.92 1.28 -15.61
N ARG A 639 -6.22 1.57 -15.57
CA ARG A 639 -6.85 2.68 -16.29
C ARG A 639 -6.23 4.02 -15.92
N LYS A 640 -6.03 4.29 -14.63
CA LYS A 640 -5.38 5.52 -14.15
C LYS A 640 -3.96 5.69 -14.65
N CYS A 641 -3.21 4.61 -14.80
CA CYS A 641 -1.85 4.65 -15.39
C CYS A 641 -1.85 5.08 -16.86
N LEU A 642 -2.95 4.83 -17.60
CA LEU A 642 -3.06 5.20 -19.02
C LEU A 642 -3.43 6.68 -19.23
N VAL A 643 -4.13 7.30 -18.27
CA VAL A 643 -4.66 8.69 -18.39
C VAL A 643 -3.58 9.72 -18.71
N PRO A 644 -2.41 9.76 -18.04
CA PRO A 644 -1.39 10.77 -18.34
C PRO A 644 -0.92 10.75 -19.79
N GLN A 645 -0.67 9.58 -20.34
CA GLN A 645 -0.23 9.43 -21.72
C GLN A 645 -1.36 9.77 -22.70
N LEU A 646 -2.61 9.40 -22.40
CA LEU A 646 -3.77 9.75 -23.22
C LEU A 646 -3.98 11.27 -23.25
N VAL A 647 -3.82 11.98 -22.15
CA VAL A 647 -3.90 13.45 -22.09
C VAL A 647 -2.79 14.06 -22.95
N TYR A 648 -1.55 13.59 -22.81
CA TYR A 648 -0.42 14.08 -23.61
C TYR A 648 -0.65 13.89 -25.10
N LEU A 649 -0.96 12.67 -25.55
CA LEU A 649 -1.19 12.38 -26.97
C LEU A 649 -2.38 13.15 -27.54
N SER A 650 -3.44 13.35 -26.74
CA SER A 650 -4.58 14.16 -27.14
C SER A 650 -4.18 15.63 -27.40
N MET A 651 -3.41 16.21 -26.50
CA MET A 651 -2.92 17.59 -26.64
C MET A 651 -1.92 17.70 -27.80
N HIS A 652 -0.95 16.80 -27.87
CA HIS A 652 0.09 16.79 -28.91
C HIS A 652 -0.54 16.65 -30.32
N GLY A 653 -1.44 15.69 -30.48
CA GLY A 653 -2.13 15.48 -31.78
C GLY A 653 -2.97 16.69 -32.21
N CYS A 654 -3.76 17.25 -31.26
CA CYS A 654 -4.57 18.45 -31.55
C CYS A 654 -3.71 19.68 -31.89
N VAL A 655 -2.62 19.91 -31.14
CA VAL A 655 -1.70 21.06 -31.39
C VAL A 655 -0.97 20.88 -32.70
N SER A 656 -0.48 19.68 -33.02
CA SER A 656 0.23 19.36 -34.25
C SER A 656 -0.66 19.52 -35.49
N SER A 657 -1.92 19.04 -35.41
CA SER A 657 -2.88 19.19 -36.54
C SER A 657 -3.25 20.64 -36.85
N LEU A 658 -3.16 21.54 -35.85
CA LEU A 658 -3.43 22.97 -36.03
C LEU A 658 -2.22 23.76 -36.55
N ARG A 659 -0.99 23.25 -36.41
CA ARG A 659 0.26 23.94 -36.79
C ARG A 659 0.63 23.77 -38.26
N GLU A 660 0.02 22.86 -39.02
CA GLU A 660 0.31 22.62 -40.47
C GLU A 660 1.77 22.90 -40.87
N THR A 661 2.73 22.16 -40.35
CA THR A 661 4.13 22.25 -40.74
C THR A 661 4.69 20.85 -40.95
N GLU A 662 4.62 20.45 -42.19
CA GLU A 662 5.49 19.57 -42.97
C GLU A 662 4.73 18.51 -43.78
N PRO A 663 5.12 18.32 -45.05
CA PRO A 663 4.43 17.41 -45.99
C PRO A 663 4.79 15.93 -45.80
N ASN A 664 5.44 15.55 -44.69
CA ASN A 664 5.84 14.18 -44.44
C ASN A 664 4.89 13.54 -43.38
N GLY A 665 3.91 12.77 -43.87
CA GLY A 665 2.88 12.09 -43.11
C GLY A 665 3.33 11.01 -42.11
N SER A 666 4.63 10.87 -41.80
CA SER A 666 5.13 9.76 -40.96
C SER A 666 5.01 9.98 -39.44
N VAL A 667 5.00 11.23 -38.97
CA VAL A 667 4.91 11.52 -37.51
C VAL A 667 3.48 11.43 -37.01
N SER A 668 2.49 11.79 -37.85
CA SER A 668 1.08 11.67 -37.50
C SER A 668 0.61 10.21 -37.34
N ASP A 669 1.10 9.31 -38.18
CA ASP A 669 0.67 7.90 -38.20
C ASP A 669 1.15 7.12 -36.97
N ILE A 670 2.38 7.38 -36.49
CA ILE A 670 2.92 6.74 -35.25
C ILE A 670 2.09 7.18 -34.05
N THR A 671 1.82 8.49 -33.91
CA THR A 671 1.04 9.02 -32.79
C THR A 671 -0.41 8.54 -32.80
N VAL A 672 -1.03 8.40 -34.00
CA VAL A 672 -2.36 7.78 -34.16
C VAL A 672 -2.35 6.32 -33.71
N GLY A 673 -1.35 5.55 -34.10
CA GLY A 673 -1.20 4.16 -33.72
C GLY A 673 -1.04 3.97 -32.20
N GLU A 674 -0.22 4.79 -31.55
CA GLU A 674 -0.03 4.77 -30.09
C GLU A 674 -1.34 5.11 -29.37
N MET A 675 -2.00 6.19 -29.78
CA MET A 675 -3.27 6.61 -29.18
C MET A 675 -4.33 5.52 -29.30
N LYS A 676 -4.44 4.88 -30.46
CA LYS A 676 -5.37 3.77 -30.70
C LYS A 676 -5.09 2.58 -29.80
N THR A 677 -3.83 2.21 -29.66
CA THR A 677 -3.40 1.12 -28.77
C THR A 677 -3.75 1.40 -27.31
N LEU A 678 -3.54 2.63 -26.83
CA LEU A 678 -3.87 3.02 -25.45
C LEU A 678 -5.39 3.06 -25.24
N LEU A 679 -6.15 3.54 -26.22
CA LEU A 679 -7.61 3.54 -26.16
C LEU A 679 -8.19 2.11 -26.17
N GLU A 680 -7.61 1.17 -26.92
CA GLU A 680 -7.99 -0.23 -26.86
C GLU A 680 -7.71 -0.84 -25.46
N LYS A 681 -6.55 -0.53 -24.88
CA LYS A 681 -6.25 -0.94 -23.50
C LYS A 681 -7.25 -0.32 -22.52
N TYR A 682 -7.53 0.96 -22.65
CA TYR A 682 -8.50 1.65 -21.80
C TYR A 682 -9.90 1.02 -21.88
N ALA A 683 -10.40 0.72 -23.11
CA ALA A 683 -11.68 0.06 -23.33
C ALA A 683 -11.74 -1.32 -22.64
N ARG A 684 -10.64 -2.11 -22.70
CA ARG A 684 -10.55 -3.40 -22.00
C ARG A 684 -10.67 -3.25 -20.48
N THR A 685 -10.12 -2.17 -19.89
CA THR A 685 -10.27 -1.91 -18.44
C THR A 685 -11.72 -1.61 -18.03
N ILE A 686 -12.53 -1.10 -18.95
CA ILE A 686 -13.97 -0.89 -18.76
C ILE A 686 -14.77 -2.20 -19.02
N GLY A 687 -14.13 -3.22 -19.61
CA GLY A 687 -14.73 -4.53 -19.88
C GLY A 687 -15.29 -4.69 -21.31
N TYR A 688 -14.90 -3.84 -22.25
CA TYR A 688 -15.41 -3.83 -23.62
C TYR A 688 -14.28 -3.86 -24.66
N SER A 689 -14.61 -4.33 -25.87
CA SER A 689 -13.75 -4.07 -27.03
C SER A 689 -13.87 -2.60 -27.45
N MET A 690 -12.91 -2.14 -28.26
CA MET A 690 -12.94 -0.76 -28.78
C MET A 690 -14.24 -0.47 -29.56
N ASP A 691 -14.65 -1.38 -30.43
CA ASP A 691 -15.84 -1.23 -31.30
C ASP A 691 -17.14 -1.25 -30.47
N ASP A 692 -17.25 -2.12 -29.46
CA ASP A 692 -18.39 -2.19 -28.58
C ASP A 692 -18.49 -0.92 -27.73
N ALA A 693 -17.36 -0.43 -27.21
CA ALA A 693 -17.31 0.81 -26.43
C ALA A 693 -17.76 2.01 -27.27
N LEU A 694 -17.31 2.14 -28.50
CA LEU A 694 -17.74 3.17 -29.45
C LEU A 694 -19.25 3.07 -29.73
N SER A 695 -19.74 1.88 -30.00
CA SER A 695 -21.18 1.61 -30.25
C SER A 695 -22.04 1.98 -29.02
N MET A 696 -21.54 1.75 -27.81
CA MET A 696 -22.22 2.15 -26.57
C MET A 696 -22.33 3.67 -26.45
N ILE A 697 -21.23 4.39 -26.61
CA ILE A 697 -21.20 5.87 -26.52
C ILE A 697 -22.15 6.50 -27.56
N LEU A 698 -22.10 6.03 -28.79
CA LEU A 698 -23.00 6.52 -29.86
C LEU A 698 -24.46 6.19 -29.57
N GLY A 699 -24.74 5.02 -29.00
CA GLY A 699 -26.09 4.63 -28.59
C GLY A 699 -26.71 5.56 -27.54
N ILE A 700 -25.90 6.01 -26.59
CA ILE A 700 -26.35 6.93 -25.53
C ILE A 700 -26.48 8.37 -26.06
N SER A 701 -25.49 8.88 -26.78
CA SER A 701 -25.54 10.23 -27.33
C SER A 701 -26.75 10.42 -28.29
N SER A 702 -27.21 9.34 -28.93
CA SER A 702 -28.38 9.32 -29.77
C SER A 702 -29.70 9.02 -29.03
N GLY A 703 -29.69 8.85 -27.73
CA GLY A 703 -30.86 8.51 -26.90
C GLY A 703 -31.40 7.09 -27.08
N LYS A 704 -30.69 6.21 -27.77
CA LYS A 704 -31.06 4.78 -27.99
C LYS A 704 -30.77 3.88 -26.82
N LYS A 705 -29.84 4.28 -25.93
CA LYS A 705 -29.43 3.55 -24.72
C LYS A 705 -29.49 4.48 -23.52
N SER A 706 -29.69 3.93 -22.32
CA SER A 706 -29.75 4.68 -21.07
C SER A 706 -28.38 4.74 -20.40
N MET A 707 -28.09 5.83 -19.68
CA MET A 707 -26.91 5.95 -18.83
C MET A 707 -26.90 4.93 -17.68
N LYS A 708 -28.04 4.36 -17.31
CA LYS A 708 -28.12 3.30 -16.29
C LYS A 708 -27.34 2.04 -16.68
N ASP A 709 -27.11 1.83 -17.98
CA ASP A 709 -26.33 0.72 -18.49
C ASP A 709 -24.81 0.89 -18.21
N PHE A 710 -24.38 2.09 -17.80
CA PHE A 710 -22.98 2.41 -17.46
C PHE A 710 -22.68 2.45 -15.96
N ALA A 711 -23.66 2.33 -15.09
CA ALA A 711 -23.38 2.30 -13.66
C ALA A 711 -22.58 1.03 -13.30
N PRO A 712 -21.47 1.16 -12.58
CA PRO A 712 -21.03 2.27 -11.73
C PRO A 712 -19.92 3.17 -12.32
N ASP A 713 -19.50 3.05 -13.57
CA ASP A 713 -18.22 3.55 -14.09
C ASP A 713 -18.36 4.75 -15.07
N ILE A 714 -19.36 5.56 -14.85
CA ILE A 714 -19.74 6.72 -15.69
C ILE A 714 -18.57 7.68 -15.99
N VAL A 715 -17.71 7.92 -15.00
CA VAL A 715 -16.54 8.83 -15.12
C VAL A 715 -15.53 8.27 -16.13
N SER A 716 -15.31 6.97 -16.11
CA SER A 716 -14.41 6.30 -17.04
C SER A 716 -14.94 6.31 -18.46
N TRP A 717 -16.24 6.12 -18.64
CA TRP A 717 -16.89 6.24 -19.95
C TRP A 717 -16.80 7.65 -20.51
N MET A 718 -17.03 8.66 -19.68
CA MET A 718 -16.89 10.06 -20.10
C MET A 718 -15.45 10.42 -20.46
N SER A 719 -14.47 9.94 -19.69
CA SER A 719 -13.05 10.13 -20.00
C SER A 719 -12.68 9.45 -21.32
N PHE A 720 -13.17 8.24 -21.56
CA PHE A 720 -12.99 7.56 -22.84
C PHE A 720 -13.59 8.35 -24.01
N ALA A 721 -14.81 8.89 -23.86
CA ALA A 721 -15.44 9.73 -24.87
C ALA A 721 -14.63 11.02 -25.16
N VAL A 722 -14.06 11.64 -24.13
CA VAL A 722 -13.19 12.81 -24.29
C VAL A 722 -11.94 12.48 -25.12
N PHE A 723 -11.29 11.37 -24.85
CA PHE A 723 -10.07 10.96 -25.59
C PHE A 723 -10.38 10.52 -27.02
N ILE A 724 -11.49 9.82 -27.25
CA ILE A 724 -11.99 9.53 -28.62
C ILE A 724 -12.29 10.82 -29.38
N ASN A 725 -12.97 11.77 -28.75
CA ASN A 725 -13.25 13.06 -29.35
C ASN A 725 -11.96 13.80 -29.72
N ALA A 726 -10.98 13.83 -28.84
CA ALA A 726 -9.69 14.41 -29.13
C ALA A 726 -9.00 13.73 -30.33
N MET A 727 -9.00 12.40 -30.40
CA MET A 727 -8.43 11.64 -31.52
C MET A 727 -9.11 11.97 -32.85
N ASN A 728 -10.45 12.10 -32.88
CA ASN A 728 -11.20 12.47 -34.09
C ASN A 728 -10.92 13.89 -34.60
N LEU A 729 -10.38 14.80 -33.73
CA LEU A 729 -10.02 16.15 -34.10
C LEU A 729 -8.78 16.21 -34.99
N TRP A 730 -7.82 15.34 -34.81
CA TRP A 730 -6.55 15.40 -35.47
C TRP A 730 -6.27 14.21 -36.39
N SER A 731 -7.05 13.15 -36.31
CA SER A 731 -6.97 12.01 -37.23
C SER A 731 -7.78 12.26 -38.50
N ASN A 732 -7.16 12.05 -39.64
CA ASN A 732 -7.87 12.04 -40.93
C ASN A 732 -8.77 10.82 -41.10
N GLU A 733 -8.56 9.76 -40.33
CA GLU A 733 -9.41 8.60 -40.27
C GLU A 733 -10.52 8.88 -39.24
N SER A 734 -11.76 9.01 -39.68
CA SER A 734 -12.89 9.08 -38.76
C SER A 734 -13.06 7.73 -38.07
N VAL A 735 -12.59 7.65 -36.82
CA VAL A 735 -12.74 6.46 -35.95
C VAL A 735 -14.23 6.15 -35.70
N ILE A 736 -15.08 7.16 -35.86
CA ILE A 736 -16.53 7.03 -35.78
C ILE A 736 -17.06 6.97 -37.22
N PRO A 737 -17.51 5.81 -37.71
CA PRO A 737 -18.12 5.71 -39.02
C PRO A 737 -19.37 6.60 -39.06
N ARG A 738 -19.42 7.59 -39.96
CA ARG A 738 -20.62 8.33 -40.25
C ARG A 738 -21.57 7.47 -41.04
N THR A 739 -22.38 6.69 -40.36
CA THR A 739 -23.36 5.78 -40.97
C THR A 739 -24.65 6.48 -41.37
N ASP A 740 -24.94 7.67 -40.83
CA ASP A 740 -26.15 8.44 -41.07
C ASP A 740 -25.87 9.96 -41.02
N PRO A 741 -26.48 10.79 -41.90
CA PRO A 741 -26.40 12.24 -41.82
C PRO A 741 -27.01 12.86 -40.55
N SER A 742 -27.82 12.07 -39.81
CA SER A 742 -28.42 12.40 -38.53
C SER A 742 -27.60 12.00 -37.30
N SER A 743 -26.43 11.34 -37.48
CA SER A 743 -25.54 10.99 -36.37
C SER A 743 -24.90 12.25 -35.80
N PRO A 744 -24.87 12.41 -34.47
CA PRO A 744 -24.25 13.58 -33.83
C PRO A 744 -22.78 13.72 -34.28
N SER A 745 -22.32 14.95 -34.45
CA SER A 745 -20.91 15.21 -34.73
C SER A 745 -20.05 14.76 -33.56
N SER A 746 -18.78 14.41 -33.78
CA SER A 746 -17.90 13.97 -32.72
C SER A 746 -17.80 14.95 -31.55
N TRP A 747 -18.05 16.24 -31.78
CA TRP A 747 -18.10 17.27 -30.74
C TRP A 747 -19.37 17.22 -29.90
N GLU A 748 -20.49 16.86 -30.50
CA GLU A 748 -21.80 16.78 -29.82
C GLU A 748 -21.90 15.55 -28.90
N ILE A 749 -21.03 14.57 -29.08
CA ILE A 749 -21.04 13.33 -28.27
C ILE A 749 -20.70 13.66 -26.81
N VAL A 750 -19.58 14.36 -26.56
CA VAL A 750 -19.17 14.71 -25.20
C VAL A 750 -20.18 15.63 -24.54
N ASP A 751 -20.64 16.65 -25.28
CA ASP A 751 -21.62 17.61 -24.78
C ASP A 751 -22.95 16.94 -24.44
N SER A 752 -23.42 16.02 -25.29
CA SER A 752 -24.63 15.22 -25.03
C SER A 752 -24.49 14.33 -23.80
N LEU A 753 -23.34 13.65 -23.64
CA LEU A 753 -23.06 12.80 -22.48
C LEU A 753 -23.00 13.61 -21.18
N VAL A 754 -22.31 14.76 -21.18
CA VAL A 754 -22.26 15.68 -20.02
C VAL A 754 -23.64 16.15 -19.64
N LYS A 755 -24.44 16.58 -20.63
CA LYS A 755 -25.82 17.05 -20.42
C LYS A 755 -26.71 15.95 -19.84
N ILE A 756 -26.73 14.78 -20.44
CA ILE A 756 -27.52 13.62 -19.96
C ILE A 756 -27.09 13.23 -18.53
N CYS A 757 -25.77 13.16 -18.23
CA CYS A 757 -25.29 12.88 -16.89
C CYS A 757 -25.74 13.88 -15.85
N ILE A 758 -25.66 15.18 -16.17
CA ILE A 758 -26.06 16.26 -15.26
C ILE A 758 -27.58 16.22 -15.07
N GLU A 759 -28.36 16.09 -16.14
CA GLU A 759 -29.80 16.03 -16.07
C GLU A 759 -30.30 14.82 -15.26
N GLU A 760 -29.76 13.61 -15.50
CA GLU A 760 -30.18 12.42 -14.77
C GLU A 760 -29.77 12.44 -13.28
N HIS A 761 -28.68 13.11 -12.93
CA HIS A 761 -28.19 13.12 -11.56
C HIS A 761 -28.61 14.33 -10.73
N LEU A 762 -28.88 15.48 -11.34
CA LEU A 762 -29.29 16.70 -10.63
C LEU A 762 -30.81 16.91 -10.54
N THR A 763 -31.61 16.30 -11.43
CA THR A 763 -33.08 16.50 -11.46
C THR A 763 -33.81 15.90 -10.26
N ASP A 764 -33.17 14.99 -9.51
CA ASP A 764 -33.79 14.36 -8.32
C ASP A 764 -33.09 14.78 -7.03
N ALA A 765 -33.39 15.96 -6.50
CA ALA A 765 -32.85 16.45 -5.23
C ALA A 765 -33.14 15.49 -4.06
N ASN A 766 -34.25 14.76 -4.08
CA ASN A 766 -34.57 13.78 -3.05
C ASN A 766 -33.57 12.58 -3.09
N ARG A 767 -33.15 12.16 -4.27
CA ARG A 767 -32.12 11.11 -4.38
C ARG A 767 -30.74 11.55 -3.89
N ILE A 768 -30.38 12.83 -4.05
CA ILE A 768 -29.14 13.39 -3.49
C ILE A 768 -29.19 13.32 -1.97
N LEU A 769 -30.31 13.68 -1.36
CA LEU A 769 -30.49 13.62 0.10
C LEU A 769 -30.56 12.19 0.65
N THR A 770 -31.12 11.25 -0.09
CA THR A 770 -31.23 9.85 0.36
C THR A 770 -29.97 9.03 0.17
N CYS A 771 -29.10 9.38 -0.77
CA CYS A 771 -27.84 8.70 -1.07
C CYS A 771 -26.70 9.69 -1.40
N PRO A 772 -26.34 10.61 -0.49
CA PRO A 772 -25.35 11.66 -0.76
C PRO A 772 -23.98 11.08 -1.16
N GLY A 773 -23.55 9.98 -0.53
CA GLY A 773 -22.24 9.36 -0.75
C GLY A 773 -22.03 8.80 -2.16
N ASN A 774 -23.10 8.49 -2.88
CA ASN A 774 -22.99 7.96 -4.25
C ASN A 774 -23.10 9.07 -5.30
N LYS A 775 -23.82 10.14 -5.02
CA LYS A 775 -24.15 11.18 -6.00
C LYS A 775 -23.18 12.36 -5.95
N ILE A 776 -22.87 12.88 -4.76
CA ILE A 776 -21.98 14.04 -4.62
C ILE A 776 -20.55 13.72 -5.09
N PRO A 777 -19.89 12.63 -4.65
CA PRO A 777 -18.56 12.29 -5.14
C PRO A 777 -18.52 12.07 -6.66
N LEU A 778 -19.53 11.42 -7.22
CA LEU A 778 -19.63 11.19 -8.65
C LEU A 778 -19.68 12.50 -9.45
N LEU A 779 -20.54 13.44 -9.05
CA LEU A 779 -20.65 14.73 -9.71
C LEU A 779 -19.34 15.53 -9.63
N VAL A 780 -18.70 15.51 -8.45
CA VAL A 780 -17.41 16.19 -8.26
C VAL A 780 -16.33 15.55 -9.13
N GLN A 781 -16.27 14.23 -9.21
CA GLN A 781 -15.29 13.50 -10.02
C GLN A 781 -15.51 13.76 -11.52
N MET A 782 -16.76 13.81 -11.99
CA MET A 782 -17.07 14.17 -13.38
C MET A 782 -16.48 15.54 -13.76
N VAL A 783 -16.59 16.52 -12.87
CA VAL A 783 -16.05 17.87 -13.11
C VAL A 783 -14.52 17.87 -13.04
N THR A 784 -13.94 17.20 -12.06
CA THR A 784 -12.48 17.24 -11.80
C THR A 784 -11.66 16.34 -12.73
N GLU A 785 -12.28 15.39 -13.43
CA GLU A 785 -11.59 14.47 -14.35
C GLU A 785 -12.03 14.66 -15.79
N PRO A 786 -13.10 14.03 -16.34
CA PRO A 786 -13.37 14.10 -17.77
C PRO A 786 -13.59 15.53 -18.29
N ILE A 787 -14.33 16.36 -17.56
CA ILE A 787 -14.57 17.75 -17.98
C ILE A 787 -13.27 18.55 -17.92
N SER A 788 -12.45 18.35 -16.91
CA SER A 788 -11.14 19.01 -16.81
C SER A 788 -10.21 18.62 -17.95
N TRP A 789 -10.15 17.32 -18.31
CA TRP A 789 -9.34 16.86 -19.44
C TRP A 789 -9.81 17.49 -20.75
N HIS A 790 -11.11 17.53 -20.97
CA HIS A 790 -11.69 18.17 -22.15
C HIS A 790 -11.33 19.66 -22.22
N LEU A 791 -11.43 20.38 -21.11
CA LEU A 791 -11.05 21.80 -21.02
C LEU A 791 -9.57 22.03 -21.30
N ILE A 792 -8.66 21.19 -20.74
CA ILE A 792 -7.22 21.30 -20.95
C ILE A 792 -6.88 21.10 -22.42
N ILE A 793 -7.44 20.10 -23.10
CA ILE A 793 -7.23 19.84 -24.52
C ILE A 793 -7.71 21.02 -25.36
N ILE A 794 -8.91 21.54 -25.10
CA ILE A 794 -9.48 22.68 -25.80
C ILE A 794 -8.64 23.95 -25.59
N GLN A 795 -8.23 24.26 -24.36
CA GLN A 795 -7.39 25.43 -24.06
C GLN A 795 -6.05 25.37 -24.79
N SER A 796 -5.45 24.20 -24.86
CA SER A 796 -4.21 23.97 -25.64
C SER A 796 -4.41 24.30 -27.12
N CYS A 797 -5.52 23.88 -27.73
CA CYS A 797 -5.87 24.23 -29.11
C CYS A 797 -6.08 25.73 -29.27
N MET A 798 -6.81 26.36 -28.35
CA MET A 798 -7.11 27.82 -28.43
C MET A 798 -5.84 28.67 -28.34
N ARG A 799 -4.86 28.27 -27.57
CA ARG A 799 -3.55 28.98 -27.46
C ARG A 799 -2.76 28.97 -28.78
N VAL A 800 -2.85 27.88 -29.55
CA VAL A 800 -2.21 27.79 -30.86
C VAL A 800 -2.86 28.74 -31.87
N VAL A 801 -4.17 28.89 -31.75
CA VAL A 801 -4.99 29.72 -32.68
C VAL A 801 -5.00 31.20 -32.28
N ALA A 802 -4.76 31.55 -31.03
CA ALA A 802 -4.77 32.92 -30.54
C ALA A 802 -3.72 33.77 -31.29
N PRO A 803 -4.09 34.98 -31.79
CA PRO A 803 -3.17 35.84 -32.49
C PRO A 803 -2.02 36.26 -31.58
N GLN A 804 -0.80 35.84 -31.91
CA GLN A 804 0.42 36.27 -31.22
C GLN A 804 0.52 37.79 -31.32
N GLY A 805 0.38 38.45 -30.19
CA GLY A 805 0.40 39.91 -30.07
C GLY A 805 1.67 40.49 -30.74
N LYS A 806 1.52 41.63 -31.42
CA LYS A 806 2.51 42.35 -32.20
C LYS A 806 3.88 42.48 -31.53
N LYS A 807 4.74 41.46 -31.70
CA LYS A 807 6.20 41.63 -31.52
C LYS A 807 6.96 40.74 -32.49
N LYS A 808 7.62 41.41 -33.45
CA LYS A 808 8.63 40.94 -34.43
C LYS A 808 8.13 40.17 -35.67
N LYS A 809 7.99 40.93 -36.75
CA LYS A 809 8.16 40.43 -38.10
C LYS A 809 9.49 39.69 -38.25
N LYS A 810 9.47 38.35 -38.22
CA LYS A 810 10.38 37.49 -38.96
C LYS A 810 9.50 36.46 -39.63
N SER A 811 9.65 36.40 -40.96
CA SER A 811 8.95 35.56 -41.91
C SER A 811 9.04 34.07 -41.48
N GLY A 812 8.02 33.57 -40.80
CA GLY A 812 7.72 32.16 -40.62
C GLY A 812 6.44 31.81 -41.38
N PRO A 813 6.21 30.58 -41.79
CA PRO A 813 5.05 30.17 -42.56
C PRO A 813 3.77 30.57 -41.82
N SER A 814 2.81 31.18 -42.51
CA SER A 814 1.54 31.62 -41.94
C SER A 814 0.72 30.41 -41.61
N LEU A 815 0.43 30.26 -40.31
CA LEU A 815 -0.53 29.29 -39.77
C LEU A 815 -1.93 29.62 -40.38
N ARG A 816 -2.44 28.73 -41.25
CA ARG A 816 -3.83 28.72 -41.65
C ARG A 816 -4.56 27.70 -40.80
N PRO A 817 -5.33 28.13 -39.79
CA PRO A 817 -6.09 27.19 -38.99
C PRO A 817 -7.14 26.47 -39.84
N ASN A 818 -7.27 25.16 -39.62
CA ASN A 818 -8.33 24.37 -40.23
C ASN A 818 -9.69 24.87 -39.74
N MET A 819 -10.42 25.64 -40.59
CA MET A 819 -11.64 26.36 -40.24
C MET A 819 -12.76 25.45 -39.67
N PRO A 820 -12.98 24.20 -40.17
CA PRO A 820 -13.95 23.30 -39.60
C PRO A 820 -13.62 22.85 -38.17
N GLN A 821 -12.33 22.59 -37.87
CA GLN A 821 -11.90 22.22 -36.53
C GLN A 821 -12.07 23.39 -35.55
N LEU A 822 -11.75 24.61 -35.95
CA LEU A 822 -11.94 25.82 -35.16
C LEU A 822 -13.40 26.06 -34.76
N GLN A 823 -14.32 25.87 -35.71
CA GLN A 823 -15.76 25.96 -35.46
C GLN A 823 -16.24 24.86 -34.51
N GLY A 824 -15.73 23.65 -34.60
CA GLY A 824 -16.02 22.57 -33.66
C GLY A 824 -15.56 22.89 -32.22
N ILE A 825 -14.32 23.40 -32.07
CA ILE A 825 -13.79 23.84 -30.77
C ILE A 825 -14.64 24.92 -30.13
N GLN A 826 -15.01 25.97 -30.92
CA GLN A 826 -15.84 27.05 -30.44
C GLN A 826 -17.23 26.56 -29.99
N ARG A 827 -17.88 25.65 -30.73
CA ARG A 827 -19.14 25.06 -30.36
C ARG A 827 -19.06 24.26 -29.07
N SER A 828 -18.03 23.40 -28.92
CA SER A 828 -17.85 22.60 -27.69
C SER A 828 -17.64 23.48 -26.46
N VAL A 829 -16.83 24.55 -26.55
CA VAL A 829 -16.66 25.52 -25.47
C VAL A 829 -17.99 26.19 -25.10
N GLN A 830 -18.75 26.59 -26.09
CA GLN A 830 -20.04 27.28 -25.86
C GLN A 830 -21.07 26.36 -25.22
N CYS A 831 -21.19 25.13 -25.70
CA CYS A 831 -22.07 24.12 -25.15
C CYS A 831 -21.67 23.76 -23.70
N LEU A 832 -20.40 23.57 -23.42
CA LEU A 832 -19.91 23.30 -22.06
C LEU A 832 -20.21 24.45 -21.08
N ILE A 833 -20.03 25.69 -21.51
CA ILE A 833 -20.36 26.89 -20.72
C ILE A 833 -21.88 26.95 -20.46
N GLU A 834 -22.70 26.65 -21.44
CA GLU A 834 -24.16 26.63 -21.28
C GLU A 834 -24.61 25.49 -20.36
N THR A 835 -23.97 24.34 -20.42
CA THR A 835 -24.28 23.19 -19.55
C THR A 835 -23.85 23.41 -18.09
N LEU A 836 -22.73 24.12 -17.86
CA LEU A 836 -22.23 24.44 -16.52
C LEU A 836 -22.94 25.63 -15.88
N ARG A 837 -23.62 26.50 -16.65
CA ARG A 837 -24.50 27.57 -16.17
C ARG A 837 -25.86 27.04 -15.75
#